data_23e961c8c44cda83d0fbe923b2e62ffe
#
_entry.id   23e961c8c44cda83d0fbe923b2e62ffe
#
_cell.length_a   1.000
_cell.length_b   1.000
_cell.length_c   1.000
_cell.angle_alpha   90.00
_cell.angle_beta   90.00
_cell.angle_gamma   90.00
#
_symmetry.space_group_name_H-M   'P 1'
#
loop_
_entity.id
_entity.type
_entity.pdbx_description
1 polymer ?
#
loop_
_entity_poly.entity_id
_entity_poly.type
_entity_poly.pdbx_seq_one_letter_code
_entity_poly.pdbx_strand_id
1 'polypeptide(L)'
;MNSRVVPVSVSHERHLQTTHRFQYRFMLLVLDLDELDHIDASSRLFGLNRFRPVSIHDRDFLSPGNLGIRKKLQDILKSKTSAVLPADSTVLLLTSGRIMGNAFNPVNFYFVFSPENELVHSVAEVNNTFGDKHVYVLEHPENPGLFPARYKVDKAFHVSPFFDMNGQYAFSFSDVRKELDISISLVRDGRTALEARLRQNGPARNLNDQNLFRTWISHPMAPNLTYIRILRQAATLYLGKKLPVFTRPEPENPMTIRTMKGKTKLMDRAARSLVFGNLKKICRGSLEMEMPDGTVHVFAGQEPGPSCRMRIRDNLFFRKIIKKEDVGLGEAYTRGMWTTDDLTGLMELLIMNMDRMSYMENWGFAGRSLHKALVMGRKIIPDNDPAGSRENIRAHYDLSNNFFSKFLDPTMTYSCAVFEDLEELKSSGKSISATALEMAQERKYSLVARAADIKPGDQVLEIGCGWGGFAFFAAKNLGCRVHAVTISKGQHQYVHELIKERGLEDRISVILDDYRNLRGQFDALVSIEMLEAVGHKYHPDFFSAVDRLLRPGGLACIQTITIVDQRYETYCKTRDWISTYIFPGGLLPSLDRITRVLAGHTTLAIAGIRDIGPHYGPTLAAWKRRFQENWKEIKTMGFDEDFRRTWEYYFSICEAGFKQRHIRDLQIVMDRPKYISKK
;
A
#
# COMPACT_ATOMS: atom_id res chain seq x y z
N MET A 1 6.98 -48.39 16.46
CA MET A 1 6.28 -47.36 15.70
C MET A 1 6.20 -46.11 16.58
N ASN A 2 6.87 -45.05 16.15
CA ASN A 2 6.95 -43.79 16.90
C ASN A 2 5.78 -42.86 16.59
N SER A 3 5.11 -43.09 15.45
CA SER A 3 4.00 -42.25 15.01
C SER A 3 2.72 -42.51 15.82
N ARG A 4 2.12 -41.42 16.36
CA ARG A 4 1.01 -41.50 17.30
C ARG A 4 -0.02 -40.41 17.02
N VAL A 5 -1.26 -40.68 17.40
CA VAL A 5 -2.33 -39.69 17.52
C VAL A 5 -2.55 -39.34 18.99
N VAL A 6 -2.56 -38.05 19.33
CA VAL A 6 -2.57 -37.58 20.70
C VAL A 6 -3.68 -36.54 20.89
N PRO A 7 -4.62 -36.76 21.83
CA PRO A 7 -5.57 -35.74 22.24
C PRO A 7 -4.83 -34.66 23.04
N VAL A 8 -5.01 -33.40 22.67
CA VAL A 8 -4.33 -32.27 23.32
C VAL A 8 -5.30 -31.12 23.64
N SER A 9 -4.94 -30.32 24.62
CA SER A 9 -5.54 -29.01 24.87
C SER A 9 -4.51 -27.92 24.64
N VAL A 10 -4.92 -26.84 23.96
CA VAL A 10 -4.14 -25.63 23.83
C VAL A 10 -4.80 -24.52 24.63
N SER A 11 -4.04 -23.84 25.48
CA SER A 11 -4.46 -22.64 26.20
C SER A 11 -3.63 -21.44 25.77
N HIS A 12 -4.28 -20.27 25.71
CA HIS A 12 -3.62 -19.00 25.51
C HIS A 12 -3.98 -18.08 26.68
N GLU A 13 -2.99 -17.44 27.26
CA GLU A 13 -3.19 -16.49 28.33
C GLU A 13 -2.38 -15.22 28.08
N ARG A 14 -3.08 -14.09 27.99
CA ARG A 14 -2.49 -12.76 27.81
C ARG A 14 -2.42 -12.08 29.15
N HIS A 15 -1.26 -11.48 29.50
CA HIS A 15 -1.02 -10.84 30.79
C HIS A 15 -0.80 -9.34 30.67
N LEU A 16 -0.29 -8.83 29.52
CA LEU A 16 -0.07 -7.40 29.29
C LEU A 16 -1.22 -6.76 28.54
N GLN A 17 -1.49 -5.48 28.83
CA GLN A 17 -2.56 -4.63 28.31
C GLN A 17 -3.98 -5.05 28.73
N THR A 18 -4.27 -6.34 28.81
CA THR A 18 -5.55 -6.89 29.30
C THR A 18 -5.37 -8.37 29.57
N THR A 19 -5.98 -8.87 30.64
CA THR A 19 -6.04 -10.32 30.90
C THR A 19 -7.08 -10.95 29.97
N HIS A 20 -6.67 -11.95 29.22
CA HIS A 20 -7.55 -12.70 28.34
C HIS A 20 -7.07 -14.13 28.21
N ARG A 21 -7.95 -15.08 28.54
CA ARG A 21 -7.65 -16.51 28.52
C ARG A 21 -8.69 -17.28 27.74
N PHE A 22 -8.22 -18.27 26.94
CA PHE A 22 -9.09 -19.24 26.28
C PHE A 22 -8.39 -20.59 26.14
N GLN A 23 -9.17 -21.66 25.99
CA GLN A 23 -8.68 -23.00 25.87
C GLN A 23 -9.50 -23.78 24.85
N TYR A 24 -8.82 -24.63 24.05
CA TYR A 24 -9.45 -25.52 23.07
C TYR A 24 -8.86 -26.92 23.15
N ARG A 25 -9.67 -27.93 22.79
CA ARG A 25 -9.24 -29.33 22.65
C ARG A 25 -9.20 -29.70 21.18
N PHE A 26 -8.21 -30.47 20.78
CA PHE A 26 -8.08 -30.99 19.41
C PHE A 26 -7.16 -32.22 19.36
N MET A 27 -7.03 -32.81 18.18
CA MET A 27 -6.19 -33.93 17.89
C MET A 27 -4.87 -33.45 17.27
N LEU A 28 -3.73 -33.91 17.80
CA LEU A 28 -2.40 -33.68 17.26
C LEU A 28 -1.80 -35.01 16.79
N LEU A 29 -1.02 -34.94 15.71
CA LEU A 29 -0.22 -36.03 15.20
C LEU A 29 1.23 -35.84 15.64
N VAL A 30 1.84 -36.87 16.17
CA VAL A 30 3.28 -37.01 16.35
C VAL A 30 3.73 -38.01 15.29
N LEU A 31 4.48 -37.57 14.30
CA LEU A 31 4.84 -38.35 13.13
C LEU A 31 6.36 -38.55 13.06
N ASP A 32 6.80 -39.79 13.01
CA ASP A 32 8.15 -40.11 12.58
C ASP A 32 8.20 -40.01 11.05
N LEU A 33 9.08 -39.15 10.54
CA LEU A 33 9.12 -38.87 9.10
C LEU A 33 9.53 -40.13 8.28
N ASP A 34 10.21 -41.06 8.87
CA ASP A 34 10.64 -42.28 8.19
C ASP A 34 9.54 -43.38 8.18
N GLU A 35 8.48 -43.21 8.99
CA GLU A 35 7.32 -44.10 9.00
C GLU A 35 6.21 -43.68 8.04
N LEU A 36 6.26 -42.47 7.45
CA LEU A 36 5.15 -41.89 6.70
C LEU A 36 4.69 -42.71 5.51
N ASP A 37 5.62 -43.24 4.71
CA ASP A 37 5.31 -44.08 3.53
C ASP A 37 4.64 -45.40 3.94
N HIS A 38 5.10 -45.99 5.03
CA HIS A 38 4.52 -47.24 5.57
C HIS A 38 3.10 -47.00 6.08
N ILE A 39 2.88 -45.90 6.80
CA ILE A 39 1.55 -45.52 7.33
C ILE A 39 0.60 -45.20 6.16
N ASP A 40 1.06 -44.48 5.15
CA ASP A 40 0.27 -44.16 3.97
C ASP A 40 -0.18 -45.41 3.21
N ALA A 41 0.72 -46.37 3.06
CA ALA A 41 0.43 -47.66 2.39
C ALA A 41 -0.60 -48.51 3.17
N SER A 42 -0.55 -48.48 4.51
CA SER A 42 -1.38 -49.32 5.37
C SER A 42 -2.71 -48.67 5.82
N SER A 43 -2.89 -47.35 5.64
CA SER A 43 -4.04 -46.60 6.15
C SER A 43 -5.04 -46.19 5.06
N ARG A 44 -6.32 -46.31 5.35
CA ARG A 44 -7.42 -45.72 4.51
C ARG A 44 -7.78 -44.32 4.95
N LEU A 45 -7.50 -43.94 6.18
CA LEU A 45 -7.85 -42.64 6.76
C LEU A 45 -6.70 -41.64 6.72
N PHE A 46 -5.45 -42.08 6.73
CA PHE A 46 -4.27 -41.24 6.62
C PHE A 46 -3.68 -41.30 5.20
N GLY A 47 -3.16 -40.14 4.71
CA GLY A 47 -2.53 -40.03 3.39
C GLY A 47 -1.34 -39.10 3.37
N LEU A 48 -0.27 -39.51 2.65
CA LEU A 48 0.89 -38.69 2.32
C LEU A 48 0.75 -38.18 0.88
N ASN A 49 0.79 -36.84 0.68
CA ASN A 49 0.68 -36.17 -0.63
C ASN A 49 -0.59 -36.54 -1.46
N ARG A 50 -1.55 -37.16 -0.86
CA ARG A 50 -2.85 -37.51 -1.48
C ARG A 50 -4.03 -37.18 -0.58
N PHE A 51 -5.23 -37.08 -1.15
CA PHE A 51 -6.43 -36.81 -0.40
C PHE A 51 -6.85 -38.02 0.41
N ARG A 52 -6.93 -37.86 1.72
CA ARG A 52 -7.52 -38.75 2.71
C ARG A 52 -8.22 -37.89 3.77
N PRO A 53 -9.11 -38.44 4.62
CA PRO A 53 -9.73 -37.69 5.70
C PRO A 53 -8.73 -36.95 6.58
N VAL A 54 -7.59 -37.55 6.90
CA VAL A 54 -6.41 -36.92 7.50
C VAL A 54 -5.25 -37.05 6.54
N SER A 55 -4.52 -35.99 6.24
CA SER A 55 -3.40 -36.08 5.30
C SER A 55 -2.28 -35.08 5.60
N ILE A 56 -1.08 -35.43 5.18
CA ILE A 56 0.13 -34.62 5.20
C ILE A 56 0.55 -34.37 3.76
N HIS A 57 0.88 -33.14 3.42
CA HIS A 57 1.41 -32.80 2.11
C HIS A 57 2.74 -32.05 2.28
N ASP A 58 3.81 -32.52 1.67
CA ASP A 58 5.15 -31.91 1.73
C ASP A 58 5.15 -30.41 1.47
N ARG A 59 4.33 -29.95 0.53
CA ARG A 59 4.19 -28.53 0.18
C ARG A 59 3.66 -27.63 1.30
N ASP A 60 3.11 -28.20 2.37
CA ASP A 60 2.52 -27.42 3.48
C ASP A 60 3.58 -27.10 4.56
N PHE A 61 4.75 -27.71 4.51
CA PHE A 61 5.75 -27.66 5.57
C PHE A 61 7.04 -26.98 5.12
N LEU A 62 7.65 -26.22 6.06
CA LEU A 62 8.95 -25.56 5.96
C LEU A 62 9.03 -24.58 4.77
N SER A 63 9.38 -25.07 3.58
CA SER A 63 9.50 -24.26 2.36
C SER A 63 8.49 -24.70 1.28
N PRO A 64 8.12 -23.82 0.33
CA PRO A 64 7.28 -24.20 -0.81
C PRO A 64 7.91 -25.30 -1.66
N GLY A 65 7.08 -26.01 -2.42
CA GLY A 65 7.51 -27.08 -3.33
C GLY A 65 7.28 -28.49 -2.77
N ASN A 66 7.54 -29.50 -3.63
CA ASN A 66 7.20 -30.91 -3.37
C ASN A 66 8.39 -31.74 -2.86
N LEU A 67 9.49 -31.12 -2.45
CA LEU A 67 10.58 -31.84 -1.76
C LEU A 67 10.05 -32.41 -0.45
N GLY A 68 10.46 -33.65 -0.11
CA GLY A 68 10.08 -34.30 1.15
C GLY A 68 10.47 -33.46 2.39
N ILE A 69 9.65 -33.54 3.43
CA ILE A 69 9.80 -32.73 4.66
C ILE A 69 11.19 -32.91 5.28
N ARG A 70 11.71 -34.15 5.35
CA ARG A 70 13.05 -34.46 5.90
C ARG A 70 14.16 -33.72 5.13
N LYS A 71 14.07 -33.69 3.79
CA LYS A 71 15.05 -32.99 2.95
C LYS A 71 15.01 -31.49 3.14
N LYS A 72 13.80 -30.90 3.21
CA LYS A 72 13.64 -29.47 3.50
C LYS A 72 14.21 -29.10 4.86
N LEU A 73 13.98 -29.93 5.89
CA LEU A 73 14.55 -29.72 7.23
C LEU A 73 16.08 -29.74 7.19
N GLN A 74 16.67 -30.70 6.48
CA GLN A 74 18.11 -30.82 6.30
C GLN A 74 18.70 -29.57 5.63
N ASP A 75 18.06 -29.07 4.55
CA ASP A 75 18.52 -27.89 3.84
C ASP A 75 18.47 -26.63 4.73
N ILE A 76 17.45 -26.49 5.56
CA ILE A 76 17.31 -25.39 6.54
C ILE A 76 18.41 -25.50 7.63
N LEU A 77 18.59 -26.65 8.23
CA LEU A 77 19.62 -26.85 9.25
C LEU A 77 21.01 -26.57 8.68
N LYS A 78 21.33 -27.10 7.50
CA LYS A 78 22.60 -26.83 6.83
C LYS A 78 22.83 -25.34 6.56
N SER A 79 21.80 -24.61 6.18
CA SER A 79 21.91 -23.17 5.89
C SER A 79 22.12 -22.30 7.13
N LYS A 80 21.73 -22.75 8.31
CA LYS A 80 21.76 -21.96 9.57
C LYS A 80 22.85 -22.41 10.53
N THR A 81 23.02 -23.70 10.73
CA THR A 81 23.90 -24.25 11.77
C THR A 81 25.16 -24.89 11.18
N SER A 82 25.28 -24.96 9.84
CA SER A 82 26.27 -25.79 9.15
C SER A 82 26.18 -27.30 9.54
N ALA A 83 25.15 -27.67 10.30
CA ALA A 83 24.94 -29.04 10.76
C ALA A 83 24.39 -29.92 9.64
N VAL A 84 24.88 -31.12 9.55
CA VAL A 84 24.33 -32.17 8.69
C VAL A 84 23.45 -33.05 9.53
N LEU A 85 22.20 -33.26 9.10
CA LEU A 85 21.28 -34.17 9.74
C LEU A 85 21.87 -35.60 9.62
N PRO A 86 22.20 -36.30 10.72
CA PRO A 86 22.70 -37.68 10.61
C PRO A 86 21.66 -38.57 9.93
N ALA A 87 22.15 -39.50 9.08
CA ALA A 87 21.26 -40.38 8.31
C ALA A 87 20.34 -41.20 9.23
N ASP A 88 20.88 -41.65 10.35
CA ASP A 88 20.20 -42.53 11.31
C ASP A 88 19.45 -41.78 12.42
N SER A 89 19.30 -40.45 12.29
CA SER A 89 18.54 -39.63 13.27
C SER A 89 17.04 -39.83 13.12
N THR A 90 16.32 -39.94 14.24
CA THR A 90 14.85 -39.95 14.28
C THR A 90 14.33 -38.53 14.20
N VAL A 91 13.42 -38.21 13.29
CA VAL A 91 12.80 -36.91 13.14
C VAL A 91 11.31 -37.00 13.46
N LEU A 92 10.89 -36.40 14.57
CA LEU A 92 9.48 -36.35 14.97
C LEU A 92 8.88 -34.99 14.59
N LEU A 93 7.83 -35.04 13.76
CA LEU A 93 7.00 -33.89 13.39
C LEU A 93 5.73 -33.88 14.23
N LEU A 94 5.50 -32.77 14.95
CA LEU A 94 4.25 -32.49 15.66
C LEU A 94 3.40 -31.55 14.81
N THR A 95 2.23 -32.00 14.39
CA THR A 95 1.34 -31.24 13.51
C THR A 95 -0.13 -31.67 13.65
N SER A 96 -1.07 -30.82 13.28
CA SER A 96 -2.48 -31.20 13.16
C SER A 96 -2.80 -31.83 11.79
N GLY A 97 -1.92 -31.72 10.80
CA GLY A 97 -2.17 -32.18 9.44
C GLY A 97 -3.35 -31.48 8.75
N ARG A 98 -3.77 -32.04 7.61
CA ARG A 98 -5.02 -31.65 6.93
C ARG A 98 -6.15 -32.54 7.40
N ILE A 99 -7.31 -31.95 7.70
CA ILE A 99 -8.55 -32.68 7.96
C ILE A 99 -9.55 -32.31 6.85
N MET A 100 -10.05 -33.32 6.12
CA MET A 100 -10.93 -33.15 4.96
C MET A 100 -10.38 -32.14 3.94
N GLY A 101 -9.06 -32.17 3.71
CA GLY A 101 -8.35 -31.31 2.78
C GLY A 101 -8.05 -29.89 3.28
N ASN A 102 -8.56 -29.48 4.44
CA ASN A 102 -8.26 -28.17 5.01
C ASN A 102 -7.05 -28.25 5.94
N ALA A 103 -6.07 -27.37 5.71
CA ALA A 103 -4.87 -27.26 6.53
C ALA A 103 -4.85 -25.91 7.22
N PHE A 104 -4.79 -25.89 8.52
CA PHE A 104 -4.38 -24.74 9.31
C PHE A 104 -3.79 -25.24 10.63
N ASN A 105 -2.49 -25.01 10.81
CA ASN A 105 -1.83 -25.24 12.09
C ASN A 105 -1.02 -24.00 12.45
N PRO A 106 -1.27 -23.34 13.58
CA PRO A 106 -0.53 -22.17 14.02
C PRO A 106 0.97 -22.42 14.20
N VAL A 107 1.33 -23.63 14.58
CA VAL A 107 2.74 -24.02 14.79
C VAL A 107 2.94 -25.50 14.51
N ASN A 108 4.02 -25.84 13.79
CA ASN A 108 4.55 -27.18 13.67
C ASN A 108 5.90 -27.23 14.40
N PHE A 109 6.20 -28.36 15.06
CA PHE A 109 7.49 -28.57 15.70
C PHE A 109 8.18 -29.77 15.10
N TYR A 110 9.51 -29.67 14.95
CA TYR A 110 10.38 -30.75 14.49
C TYR A 110 11.42 -31.01 15.59
N PHE A 111 11.53 -32.27 16.02
CA PHE A 111 12.50 -32.69 16.99
C PHE A 111 13.39 -33.76 16.35
N VAL A 112 14.68 -33.51 16.35
CA VAL A 112 15.70 -34.41 15.80
C VAL A 112 16.42 -35.08 16.96
N PHE A 113 16.34 -36.36 16.99
CA PHE A 113 17.05 -37.21 17.99
C PHE A 113 18.19 -37.96 17.31
N SER A 114 19.35 -37.97 18.00
CA SER A 114 20.49 -38.79 17.57
C SER A 114 20.18 -40.29 17.69
N PRO A 115 21.02 -41.18 17.12
CA PRO A 115 20.91 -42.64 17.34
C PRO A 115 20.95 -43.04 18.83
N GLU A 116 21.64 -42.24 19.66
CA GLU A 116 21.74 -42.40 21.11
C GLU A 116 20.50 -41.87 21.86
N ASN A 117 19.47 -41.44 21.13
CA ASN A 117 18.25 -40.87 21.66
C ASN A 117 18.40 -39.52 22.36
N GLU A 118 19.43 -38.73 22.05
CA GLU A 118 19.60 -37.37 22.54
C GLU A 118 18.93 -36.39 21.60
N LEU A 119 18.29 -35.35 22.16
CA LEU A 119 17.69 -34.25 21.39
C LEU A 119 18.78 -33.32 20.86
N VAL A 120 19.05 -33.36 19.54
CA VAL A 120 20.11 -32.57 18.90
C VAL A 120 19.61 -31.28 18.26
N HIS A 121 18.40 -31.28 17.68
CA HIS A 121 17.82 -30.07 17.12
C HIS A 121 16.34 -29.97 17.43
N SER A 122 15.89 -28.72 17.67
CA SER A 122 14.48 -28.37 17.78
C SER A 122 14.17 -27.23 16.80
N VAL A 123 13.10 -27.38 16.01
CA VAL A 123 12.68 -26.37 15.05
C VAL A 123 11.20 -26.08 15.22
N ALA A 124 10.84 -24.78 15.26
CA ALA A 124 9.45 -24.34 15.33
C ALA A 124 9.08 -23.58 14.05
N GLU A 125 8.15 -24.12 13.29
CA GLU A 125 7.55 -23.48 12.13
C GLU A 125 6.25 -22.79 12.57
N VAL A 126 6.27 -21.47 12.67
CA VAL A 126 5.14 -20.66 13.13
C VAL A 126 4.40 -20.09 11.93
N ASN A 127 3.07 -20.29 11.90
CA ASN A 127 2.19 -19.83 10.83
C ASN A 127 1.25 -18.74 11.35
N ASN A 128 1.09 -17.64 10.62
CA ASN A 128 0.10 -16.63 10.97
C ASN A 128 -1.22 -16.79 10.18
N THR A 129 -2.24 -16.03 10.56
CA THR A 129 -3.53 -16.04 9.88
C THR A 129 -3.50 -15.36 8.50
N PHE A 130 -2.44 -14.62 8.18
CA PHE A 130 -2.23 -13.97 6.89
C PHE A 130 -1.68 -14.93 5.83
N GLY A 131 -1.20 -16.10 6.25
CA GLY A 131 -0.66 -17.15 5.38
C GLY A 131 0.85 -17.18 5.30
N ASP A 132 1.56 -16.35 6.08
CA ASP A 132 3.00 -16.44 6.17
C ASP A 132 3.44 -17.47 7.16
N LYS A 133 4.68 -17.90 7.02
CA LYS A 133 5.36 -18.77 7.96
C LYS A 133 6.77 -18.28 8.26
N HIS A 134 7.23 -18.58 9.46
CA HIS A 134 8.60 -18.34 9.87
C HIS A 134 9.15 -19.61 10.55
N VAL A 135 10.40 -19.94 10.23
CA VAL A 135 11.06 -21.10 10.79
C VAL A 135 12.12 -20.65 11.78
N TYR A 136 11.88 -20.93 13.07
CA TYR A 136 12.86 -20.77 14.14
C TYR A 136 13.66 -22.05 14.28
N VAL A 137 14.96 -21.99 14.01
CA VAL A 137 15.92 -23.03 14.43
C VAL A 137 16.34 -22.68 15.84
N LEU A 138 16.04 -23.55 16.80
CA LEU A 138 16.28 -23.32 18.23
C LEU A 138 17.64 -23.85 18.59
N GLU A 139 18.60 -22.96 18.69
CA GLU A 139 20.00 -23.25 19.04
C GLU A 139 20.25 -22.91 20.51
N HIS A 140 21.29 -23.47 21.10
CA HIS A 140 21.73 -23.15 22.47
C HIS A 140 20.64 -23.34 23.53
N PRO A 141 20.25 -24.58 23.86
CA PRO A 141 19.33 -24.84 24.96
C PRO A 141 19.89 -24.33 26.28
N GLU A 142 19.05 -23.71 27.11
CA GLU A 142 19.45 -23.25 28.45
C GLU A 142 19.88 -24.39 29.40
N ASN A 143 19.46 -25.64 29.09
CA ASN A 143 19.71 -26.84 29.86
C ASN A 143 20.00 -28.03 28.95
N PRO A 144 21.18 -28.12 28.31
CA PRO A 144 21.53 -29.18 27.37
C PRO A 144 21.33 -30.59 27.94
N GLY A 145 20.72 -31.46 27.14
CA GLY A 145 20.51 -32.89 27.52
C GLY A 145 19.39 -33.13 28.55
N LEU A 146 18.76 -32.06 29.08
CA LEU A 146 17.70 -32.18 30.11
C LEU A 146 16.32 -31.82 29.56
N PHE A 147 15.28 -32.42 30.09
CA PHE A 147 13.90 -32.02 29.84
C PHE A 147 13.29 -31.40 31.09
N PRO A 148 12.44 -30.37 30.97
CA PRO A 148 12.02 -29.72 29.70
C PRO A 148 13.17 -28.95 29.03
N ALA A 149 13.39 -29.20 27.73
CA ALA A 149 14.38 -28.45 26.95
C ALA A 149 13.90 -27.01 26.76
N ARG A 150 14.74 -26.03 27.10
CA ARG A 150 14.38 -24.60 27.10
C ARG A 150 15.24 -23.79 26.14
N TYR A 151 14.60 -22.90 25.40
CA TYR A 151 15.26 -22.04 24.41
C TYR A 151 14.72 -20.61 24.49
N LYS A 152 15.55 -19.62 24.21
CA LYS A 152 15.16 -18.24 23.99
C LYS A 152 15.60 -17.76 22.62
N VAL A 153 14.70 -17.08 21.90
CA VAL A 153 14.98 -16.48 20.58
C VAL A 153 14.29 -15.15 20.45
N ASP A 154 14.90 -14.22 19.72
CA ASP A 154 14.29 -12.93 19.42
C ASP A 154 13.06 -13.09 18.54
N LYS A 155 12.06 -12.26 18.78
CA LYS A 155 10.83 -12.28 17.99
C LYS A 155 11.09 -11.72 16.58
N ALA A 156 11.20 -12.59 15.60
CA ALA A 156 11.46 -12.27 14.19
C ALA A 156 10.20 -12.36 13.30
N PHE A 157 9.02 -12.63 13.87
CA PHE A 157 7.80 -12.88 13.10
C PHE A 157 6.54 -12.26 13.70
N HIS A 158 5.74 -11.62 12.84
CA HIS A 158 4.47 -11.00 13.22
C HIS A 158 3.33 -12.03 13.22
N VAL A 159 3.03 -12.59 14.39
CA VAL A 159 2.01 -13.64 14.55
C VAL A 159 0.61 -13.07 14.77
N SER A 160 0.51 -11.96 15.47
CA SER A 160 -0.77 -11.37 15.90
C SER A 160 -0.77 -9.86 15.72
N PRO A 161 -1.87 -9.26 15.21
CA PRO A 161 -1.97 -7.81 15.03
C PRO A 161 -2.00 -7.02 16.35
N PHE A 162 -2.09 -7.69 17.51
CA PHE A 162 -2.15 -7.04 18.82
C PHE A 162 -0.80 -6.99 19.55
N PHE A 163 0.29 -7.35 18.89
CA PHE A 163 1.67 -7.21 19.38
C PHE A 163 2.59 -6.74 18.25
N ASP A 164 3.43 -5.75 18.54
CA ASP A 164 4.52 -5.32 17.66
C ASP A 164 5.64 -6.39 17.57
N MET A 165 6.78 -6.03 16.97
CA MET A 165 7.92 -6.96 16.78
C MET A 165 8.82 -7.09 18.02
N ASN A 166 8.63 -6.31 19.08
CA ASN A 166 9.51 -6.31 20.25
C ASN A 166 9.26 -7.51 21.16
N GLY A 167 10.34 -8.04 21.74
CA GLY A 167 10.34 -9.12 22.71
C GLY A 167 11.06 -10.39 22.26
N GLN A 168 11.09 -11.37 23.14
CA GLN A 168 11.71 -12.68 22.93
C GLN A 168 10.68 -13.79 23.14
N TYR A 169 10.79 -14.85 22.35
CA TYR A 169 10.05 -16.08 22.60
C TYR A 169 10.90 -17.01 23.49
N ALA A 170 10.30 -17.46 24.58
CA ALA A 170 10.82 -18.56 25.42
C ALA A 170 10.03 -19.84 25.08
N PHE A 171 10.71 -20.86 24.63
CA PHE A 171 10.16 -22.18 24.36
C PHE A 171 10.54 -23.15 25.48
N SER A 172 9.60 -24.03 25.86
CA SER A 172 9.86 -25.14 26.77
C SER A 172 9.18 -26.40 26.24
N PHE A 173 9.94 -27.47 26.10
CA PHE A 173 9.51 -28.74 25.54
C PHE A 173 9.73 -29.87 26.54
N SER A 174 8.68 -30.62 26.91
CA SER A 174 8.82 -31.91 27.56
C SER A 174 9.50 -32.93 26.64
N ASP A 175 9.87 -34.10 27.15
CA ASP A 175 10.25 -35.24 26.27
C ASP A 175 9.01 -35.69 25.49
N VAL A 176 8.91 -35.23 24.23
CA VAL A 176 7.75 -35.46 23.37
C VAL A 176 7.52 -36.94 23.04
N ARG A 177 8.50 -37.82 23.31
CA ARG A 177 8.36 -39.29 23.17
C ARG A 177 7.54 -39.89 24.33
N LYS A 178 7.53 -39.22 25.48
CA LYS A 178 6.82 -39.69 26.69
C LYS A 178 5.48 -38.97 26.88
N GLU A 179 5.50 -37.64 26.97
CA GLU A 179 4.31 -36.82 27.19
C GLU A 179 4.46 -35.48 26.48
N LEU A 180 3.35 -34.92 25.99
CA LEU A 180 3.33 -33.60 25.38
C LEU A 180 2.95 -32.51 26.37
N ASP A 181 3.93 -31.70 26.76
CA ASP A 181 3.74 -30.41 27.45
C ASP A 181 4.70 -29.39 26.85
N ILE A 182 4.18 -28.51 26.03
CA ILE A 182 4.94 -27.51 25.26
C ILE A 182 4.41 -26.15 25.63
N SER A 183 5.29 -25.21 26.00
CA SER A 183 4.93 -23.81 26.20
C SER A 183 5.75 -22.88 25.34
N ILE A 184 5.09 -21.82 24.86
CA ILE A 184 5.69 -20.71 24.14
C ILE A 184 5.26 -19.43 24.87
N SER A 185 6.22 -18.69 25.43
CA SER A 185 5.96 -17.43 26.12
C SER A 185 6.60 -16.27 25.37
N LEU A 186 5.83 -15.20 25.13
CA LEU A 186 6.38 -13.91 24.66
C LEU A 186 6.80 -13.11 25.90
N VAL A 187 8.09 -12.85 26.04
CA VAL A 187 8.67 -12.07 27.14
C VAL A 187 9.02 -10.67 26.63
N ARG A 188 8.60 -9.64 27.41
CA ARG A 188 8.90 -8.22 27.17
C ARG A 188 9.31 -7.58 28.48
N ASP A 189 10.39 -6.84 28.47
CA ASP A 189 10.89 -6.13 29.65
C ASP A 189 10.93 -7.02 30.91
N GLY A 190 11.38 -8.28 30.72
CA GLY A 190 11.48 -9.27 31.78
C GLY A 190 10.13 -9.88 32.26
N ARG A 191 8.99 -9.50 31.65
CA ARG A 191 7.66 -10.00 32.02
C ARG A 191 7.02 -10.81 30.89
N THR A 192 6.27 -11.84 31.27
CA THR A 192 5.50 -12.62 30.29
C THR A 192 4.30 -11.80 29.80
N ALA A 193 4.27 -11.51 28.50
CA ALA A 193 3.19 -10.78 27.85
C ALA A 193 2.06 -11.69 27.37
N LEU A 194 2.42 -12.86 26.85
CA LEU A 194 1.52 -13.90 26.34
C LEU A 194 2.14 -15.27 26.63
N GLU A 195 1.32 -16.22 27.05
CA GLU A 195 1.69 -17.62 27.14
C GLU A 195 0.73 -18.48 26.29
N ALA A 196 1.28 -19.33 25.46
CA ALA A 196 0.56 -20.38 24.73
C ALA A 196 1.10 -21.74 25.22
N ARG A 197 0.22 -22.61 25.71
CA ARG A 197 0.61 -23.92 26.22
C ARG A 197 -0.20 -25.03 25.57
N LEU A 198 0.48 -26.03 25.05
CA LEU A 198 -0.08 -27.23 24.47
C LEU A 198 0.22 -28.40 25.41
N ARG A 199 -0.83 -29.00 25.96
CA ARG A 199 -0.72 -30.10 26.91
C ARG A 199 -1.50 -31.32 26.43
N GLN A 200 -0.91 -32.50 26.58
CA GLN A 200 -1.60 -33.76 26.39
C GLN A 200 -2.82 -33.87 27.30
N ASN A 201 -3.95 -34.32 26.72
CA ASN A 201 -5.23 -34.42 27.43
C ASN A 201 -5.91 -35.78 27.15
N GLY A 202 -5.17 -36.84 27.37
CA GLY A 202 -5.59 -38.22 27.17
C GLY A 202 -4.43 -39.10 26.67
N PRO A 203 -4.64 -40.40 26.57
CA PRO A 203 -3.59 -41.34 26.18
C PRO A 203 -3.16 -41.15 24.71
N ALA A 204 -1.86 -41.10 24.46
CA ALA A 204 -1.30 -41.22 23.13
C ALA A 204 -1.53 -42.66 22.61
N ARG A 205 -1.92 -42.77 21.32
CA ARG A 205 -2.23 -44.03 20.67
C ARG A 205 -1.45 -44.16 19.39
N ASN A 206 -1.01 -45.38 19.06
CA ASN A 206 -0.34 -45.63 17.77
C ASN A 206 -1.21 -45.20 16.61
N LEU A 207 -0.59 -44.59 15.59
CA LEU A 207 -1.29 -44.09 14.42
C LEU A 207 -1.72 -45.27 13.53
N ASN A 208 -3.00 -45.62 13.62
CA ASN A 208 -3.70 -46.54 12.74
C ASN A 208 -5.13 -46.04 12.51
N ASP A 209 -5.84 -46.65 11.57
CA ASP A 209 -7.19 -46.22 11.21
C ASP A 209 -8.17 -46.21 12.39
N GLN A 210 -8.16 -47.22 13.23
CA GLN A 210 -9.06 -47.31 14.36
C GLN A 210 -8.82 -46.22 15.41
N ASN A 211 -7.57 -46.00 15.79
CA ASN A 211 -7.21 -44.97 16.76
C ASN A 211 -7.38 -43.56 16.20
N LEU A 212 -7.06 -43.37 14.92
CA LEU A 212 -7.28 -42.12 14.20
C LEU A 212 -8.76 -41.75 14.15
N PHE A 213 -9.61 -42.67 13.75
CA PHE A 213 -11.06 -42.51 13.70
C PHE A 213 -11.67 -42.22 15.08
N ARG A 214 -11.28 -43.03 16.08
CA ARG A 214 -11.75 -42.83 17.47
C ARG A 214 -11.40 -41.46 18.02
N THR A 215 -10.15 -41.01 17.78
CA THR A 215 -9.68 -39.70 18.28
C THR A 215 -10.29 -38.58 17.50
N TRP A 216 -10.49 -38.75 16.20
CA TRP A 216 -11.13 -37.76 15.34
C TRP A 216 -12.61 -37.52 15.71
N ILE A 217 -13.39 -38.57 15.98
CA ILE A 217 -14.80 -38.43 16.45
C ILE A 217 -14.87 -37.74 17.80
N SER A 218 -13.96 -38.06 18.71
CA SER A 218 -13.91 -37.43 20.05
C SER A 218 -13.51 -35.96 20.02
N HIS A 219 -12.79 -35.52 18.97
CA HIS A 219 -12.23 -34.18 18.82
C HIS A 219 -12.42 -33.67 17.40
N PRO A 220 -13.68 -33.58 16.89
CA PRO A 220 -13.95 -33.26 15.52
C PRO A 220 -13.58 -31.82 15.15
N MET A 221 -13.10 -31.63 13.91
CA MET A 221 -13.07 -30.36 13.18
C MET A 221 -12.04 -29.30 13.65
N ALA A 222 -10.89 -29.68 14.21
CA ALA A 222 -9.91 -28.73 14.71
C ALA A 222 -9.42 -27.70 13.67
N PRO A 223 -8.90 -28.05 12.47
CA PRO A 223 -8.41 -27.05 11.53
C PRO A 223 -9.50 -26.13 10.98
N ASN A 224 -10.72 -26.64 10.79
CA ASN A 224 -11.82 -25.88 10.21
C ASN A 224 -12.39 -24.83 11.18
N LEU A 225 -12.40 -25.13 12.47
CA LEU A 225 -12.91 -24.23 13.51
C LEU A 225 -11.83 -23.31 14.08
N THR A 226 -10.54 -23.68 13.99
CA THR A 226 -9.45 -22.90 14.57
C THR A 226 -9.42 -21.48 13.98
N TYR A 227 -9.57 -21.33 12.67
CA TYR A 227 -9.60 -20.02 12.02
C TYR A 227 -10.78 -19.15 12.49
N ILE A 228 -11.99 -19.73 12.58
CA ILE A 228 -13.20 -19.02 13.08
C ILE A 228 -13.02 -18.62 14.54
N ARG A 229 -12.43 -19.51 15.36
CA ARG A 229 -12.15 -19.23 16.79
C ARG A 229 -11.13 -18.11 16.95
N ILE A 230 -10.06 -18.09 16.15
CA ILE A 230 -9.07 -17.00 16.14
C ILE A 230 -9.73 -15.67 15.77
N LEU A 231 -10.58 -15.63 14.72
CA LEU A 231 -11.31 -14.44 14.33
C LEU A 231 -12.26 -13.94 15.42
N ARG A 232 -12.95 -14.84 16.12
CA ARG A 232 -13.81 -14.48 17.25
C ARG A 232 -13.00 -13.86 18.40
N GLN A 233 -11.85 -14.46 18.75
CA GLN A 233 -10.97 -13.90 19.78
C GLN A 233 -10.40 -12.55 19.35
N ALA A 234 -10.01 -12.40 18.07
CA ALA A 234 -9.55 -11.13 17.54
C ALA A 234 -10.64 -10.05 17.59
N ALA A 235 -11.89 -10.38 17.24
CA ALA A 235 -13.03 -9.47 17.36
C ALA A 235 -13.29 -9.07 18.82
N THR A 236 -13.19 -10.01 19.77
CA THR A 236 -13.34 -9.72 21.21
C THR A 236 -12.23 -8.76 21.70
N LEU A 237 -10.99 -8.93 21.26
CA LEU A 237 -9.87 -8.06 21.65
C LEU A 237 -9.99 -6.67 21.01
N TYR A 238 -10.41 -6.59 19.76
CA TYR A 238 -10.53 -5.33 19.00
C TYR A 238 -11.77 -4.53 19.38
N LEU A 239 -12.96 -5.14 19.28
CA LEU A 239 -14.24 -4.47 19.52
C LEU A 239 -14.57 -4.36 21.02
N GLY A 240 -14.31 -5.43 21.79
CA GLY A 240 -14.67 -5.48 23.21
C GLY A 240 -13.64 -4.84 24.12
N LYS A 241 -12.33 -5.01 23.87
CA LYS A 241 -11.24 -4.53 24.72
C LYS A 241 -10.43 -3.38 24.11
N LYS A 242 -10.79 -2.91 22.90
CA LYS A 242 -10.23 -1.75 22.20
C LYS A 242 -8.68 -1.75 22.14
N LEU A 243 -8.06 -2.91 21.96
CA LEU A 243 -6.61 -3.01 21.87
C LEU A 243 -6.08 -2.37 20.59
N PRO A 244 -4.90 -1.72 20.61
CA PRO A 244 -4.27 -1.17 19.42
C PRO A 244 -3.92 -2.29 18.44
N VAL A 245 -4.03 -2.00 17.15
CA VAL A 245 -3.70 -2.90 16.06
C VAL A 245 -2.39 -2.41 15.43
N PHE A 246 -1.39 -3.26 15.41
CA PHE A 246 -0.10 -2.99 14.78
C PHE A 246 -0.11 -3.47 13.33
N THR A 247 0.40 -2.63 12.43
CA THR A 247 0.58 -2.99 11.03
C THR A 247 1.61 -4.10 10.89
N ARG A 248 1.41 -4.96 9.90
CA ARG A 248 2.31 -6.06 9.60
C ARG A 248 3.58 -5.52 8.92
N PRO A 249 4.78 -5.64 9.52
CA PRO A 249 6.02 -5.20 8.91
C PRO A 249 6.43 -6.09 7.71
N GLU A 250 7.27 -5.55 6.83
CA GLU A 250 7.96 -6.36 5.83
C GLU A 250 8.92 -7.32 6.54
N PRO A 251 9.01 -8.59 6.10
CA PRO A 251 9.93 -9.54 6.70
C PRO A 251 11.37 -9.16 6.36
N GLU A 252 12.13 -8.82 7.37
CA GLU A 252 13.57 -8.56 7.26
C GLU A 252 14.41 -9.85 7.35
N ASN A 253 13.79 -10.94 7.84
CA ASN A 253 14.48 -12.22 8.04
C ASN A 253 14.21 -13.18 6.86
N PRO A 254 15.25 -13.73 6.20
CA PRO A 254 15.11 -14.63 5.06
C PRO A 254 14.39 -15.96 5.41
N MET A 255 14.28 -16.32 6.69
CA MET A 255 13.51 -17.46 7.15
C MET A 255 12.00 -17.21 7.23
N THR A 256 11.55 -15.98 6.98
CA THR A 256 10.13 -15.67 6.87
C THR A 256 9.66 -15.87 5.44
N ILE A 257 8.89 -16.93 5.22
CA ILE A 257 8.32 -17.25 3.92
C ILE A 257 6.91 -16.67 3.86
N ARG A 258 6.67 -15.73 2.97
CA ARG A 258 5.31 -15.31 2.62
C ARG A 258 4.68 -16.40 1.77
N THR A 259 3.88 -17.25 2.41
CA THR A 259 3.10 -18.25 1.68
C THR A 259 1.83 -17.58 1.19
N MET A 260 1.80 -17.29 -0.10
CA MET A 260 0.58 -16.78 -0.73
C MET A 260 -0.46 -17.88 -0.74
N LYS A 261 -1.46 -17.77 0.13
CA LYS A 261 -2.61 -18.68 0.14
C LYS A 261 -3.46 -18.46 -1.10
N GLY A 262 -3.24 -19.28 -2.09
CA GLY A 262 -4.04 -19.27 -3.29
C GLY A 262 -4.45 -20.66 -3.75
N LYS A 263 -5.29 -21.39 -3.00
CA LYS A 263 -6.31 -22.15 -3.72
C LYS A 263 -7.20 -21.12 -4.36
N THR A 264 -7.06 -20.91 -5.67
CA THR A 264 -7.95 -20.09 -6.46
C THR A 264 -9.37 -20.58 -6.24
N LYS A 265 -10.13 -19.87 -5.38
CA LYS A 265 -11.56 -20.13 -5.24
C LYS A 265 -12.19 -19.93 -6.61
N LEU A 266 -13.30 -20.58 -6.90
CA LEU A 266 -14.03 -20.43 -8.17
C LEU A 266 -14.20 -18.94 -8.55
N MET A 267 -14.48 -18.09 -7.55
CA MET A 267 -14.58 -16.63 -7.71
C MET A 267 -13.27 -15.97 -8.14
N ASP A 268 -12.09 -16.47 -7.71
CA ASP A 268 -10.81 -15.90 -8.11
C ASP A 268 -10.45 -16.28 -9.55
N ARG A 269 -10.85 -17.49 -9.98
CA ARG A 269 -10.73 -17.94 -11.38
C ARG A 269 -11.63 -17.11 -12.29
N ALA A 270 -12.88 -16.86 -11.89
CA ALA A 270 -13.79 -16.02 -12.63
C ALA A 270 -13.27 -14.57 -12.74
N ALA A 271 -12.81 -13.99 -11.63
CA ALA A 271 -12.22 -12.66 -11.61
C ALA A 271 -10.96 -12.59 -12.50
N ARG A 272 -10.07 -13.57 -12.44
CA ARG A 272 -8.90 -13.66 -13.30
C ARG A 272 -9.30 -13.74 -14.78
N SER A 273 -10.28 -14.56 -15.13
CA SER A 273 -10.76 -14.71 -16.50
C SER A 273 -11.29 -13.38 -17.06
N LEU A 274 -12.01 -12.59 -16.24
CA LEU A 274 -12.52 -11.27 -16.62
C LEU A 274 -11.37 -10.27 -16.85
N VAL A 275 -10.41 -10.22 -15.93
CA VAL A 275 -9.23 -9.35 -16.09
C VAL A 275 -8.43 -9.73 -17.33
N PHE A 276 -8.19 -11.02 -17.56
CA PHE A 276 -7.50 -11.50 -18.77
C PHE A 276 -8.26 -11.19 -20.03
N GLY A 277 -9.60 -11.28 -20.00
CA GLY A 277 -10.46 -10.89 -21.12
C GLY A 277 -10.28 -9.41 -21.52
N ASN A 278 -10.07 -8.53 -20.53
CA ASN A 278 -9.75 -7.12 -20.79
C ASN A 278 -8.31 -6.91 -21.28
N LEU A 279 -7.34 -7.58 -20.65
CA LEU A 279 -5.93 -7.46 -21.05
C LEU A 279 -5.68 -7.96 -22.49
N LYS A 280 -6.47 -8.92 -22.98
CA LYS A 280 -6.44 -9.34 -24.40
C LYS A 280 -6.83 -8.25 -25.39
N LYS A 281 -7.44 -7.16 -24.94
CA LYS A 281 -7.78 -5.99 -25.74
C LYS A 281 -6.63 -4.97 -25.87
N ILE A 282 -5.48 -5.23 -25.26
CA ILE A 282 -4.28 -4.43 -25.45
C ILE A 282 -3.97 -4.39 -26.94
N CYS A 283 -3.91 -3.19 -27.52
CA CYS A 283 -3.58 -2.96 -28.92
C CYS A 283 -2.20 -2.30 -29.09
N ARG A 284 -1.72 -1.57 -28.08
CA ARG A 284 -0.42 -0.88 -28.05
C ARG A 284 0.46 -1.45 -26.97
N GLY A 285 1.70 -1.81 -27.34
CA GLY A 285 2.67 -2.35 -26.39
C GLY A 285 2.37 -3.78 -25.96
N SER A 286 3.01 -4.21 -24.85
CA SER A 286 2.85 -5.57 -24.34
C SER A 286 2.96 -5.63 -22.82
N LEU A 287 2.25 -6.60 -22.22
CA LEU A 287 2.28 -6.92 -20.80
C LEU A 287 2.62 -8.38 -20.60
N GLU A 288 3.74 -8.65 -19.97
CA GLU A 288 4.08 -9.97 -19.42
C GLU A 288 3.60 -10.06 -17.98
N MET A 289 2.68 -10.96 -17.68
CA MET A 289 2.14 -11.17 -16.34
C MET A 289 2.59 -12.50 -15.76
N GLU A 290 3.43 -12.44 -14.73
CA GLU A 290 3.90 -13.59 -13.96
C GLU A 290 2.95 -13.85 -12.79
N MET A 291 2.43 -15.06 -12.73
CA MET A 291 1.48 -15.50 -11.70
C MET A 291 2.18 -16.04 -10.46
N PRO A 292 1.50 -16.13 -9.28
CA PRO A 292 2.08 -16.68 -8.06
C PRO A 292 2.55 -18.13 -8.15
N ASP A 293 2.06 -18.89 -9.14
CA ASP A 293 2.44 -20.27 -9.40
C ASP A 293 3.60 -20.38 -10.41
N GLY A 294 4.18 -19.24 -10.82
CA GLY A 294 5.27 -19.15 -11.78
C GLY A 294 4.82 -19.20 -13.25
N THR A 295 3.52 -19.36 -13.52
CA THR A 295 3.02 -19.29 -14.92
C THR A 295 3.12 -17.88 -15.45
N VAL A 296 3.48 -17.72 -16.72
CA VAL A 296 3.61 -16.42 -17.40
C VAL A 296 2.56 -16.33 -18.48
N HIS A 297 1.85 -15.20 -18.51
CA HIS A 297 0.88 -14.86 -19.55
C HIS A 297 1.34 -13.59 -20.26
N VAL A 298 1.32 -13.61 -21.58
CA VAL A 298 1.70 -12.45 -22.41
C VAL A 298 0.47 -11.90 -23.12
N PHE A 299 0.27 -10.58 -22.99
CA PHE A 299 -0.76 -9.83 -23.66
C PHE A 299 -0.05 -8.78 -24.54
N ALA A 300 -0.07 -8.95 -25.85
CA ALA A 300 0.63 -8.10 -26.78
C ALA A 300 -0.33 -7.50 -27.81
N GLY A 301 -0.19 -6.20 -28.02
CA GLY A 301 -0.84 -5.45 -29.09
C GLY A 301 -0.07 -5.53 -30.41
N GLN A 302 -0.71 -5.04 -31.47
CA GLN A 302 -0.09 -4.96 -32.81
C GLN A 302 0.61 -3.62 -33.06
N GLU A 303 0.28 -2.58 -32.28
CA GLU A 303 0.84 -1.24 -32.40
C GLU A 303 2.02 -1.07 -31.42
N PRO A 304 3.03 -0.24 -31.78
CA PRO A 304 4.14 0.07 -30.87
C PRO A 304 3.68 0.66 -29.55
N GLY A 305 4.40 0.34 -28.48
CA GLY A 305 4.15 0.86 -27.14
C GLY A 305 5.08 0.26 -26.09
N PRO A 306 4.92 0.62 -24.82
CA PRO A 306 5.74 0.07 -23.74
C PRO A 306 5.64 -1.45 -23.63
N SER A 307 6.76 -2.11 -23.32
CA SER A 307 6.81 -3.53 -22.98
C SER A 307 7.08 -3.66 -21.49
N CYS A 308 6.10 -4.16 -20.74
CA CYS A 308 6.13 -4.14 -19.28
C CYS A 308 5.98 -5.54 -18.71
N ARG A 309 6.60 -5.75 -17.53
CA ARG A 309 6.44 -6.98 -16.75
C ARG A 309 5.74 -6.67 -15.43
N MET A 310 4.70 -7.46 -15.12
CA MET A 310 3.94 -7.39 -13.88
C MET A 310 3.99 -8.73 -13.17
N ARG A 311 4.44 -8.76 -11.90
CA ARG A 311 4.49 -9.97 -11.08
C ARG A 311 3.36 -9.93 -10.08
N ILE A 312 2.40 -10.84 -10.21
CA ILE A 312 1.31 -11.01 -9.26
C ILE A 312 1.81 -11.81 -8.07
N ARG A 313 1.67 -11.25 -6.88
CA ARG A 313 2.08 -11.85 -5.62
C ARG A 313 0.91 -12.49 -4.87
N ASP A 314 -0.33 -12.02 -5.10
CA ASP A 314 -1.54 -12.52 -4.44
C ASP A 314 -2.71 -12.58 -5.43
N ASN A 315 -3.37 -13.74 -5.54
CA ASN A 315 -4.53 -13.93 -6.41
C ASN A 315 -5.76 -13.08 -6.02
N LEU A 316 -5.82 -12.55 -4.80
CA LEU A 316 -6.85 -11.58 -4.39
C LEU A 316 -6.78 -10.27 -5.21
N PHE A 317 -5.65 -10.00 -5.86
CA PHE A 317 -5.48 -8.92 -6.84
C PHE A 317 -6.65 -8.84 -7.83
N PHE A 318 -6.98 -9.96 -8.48
CA PHE A 318 -8.03 -9.98 -9.51
C PHE A 318 -9.40 -9.56 -8.98
N ARG A 319 -9.75 -10.00 -7.77
CA ARG A 319 -11.02 -9.60 -7.13
C ARG A 319 -11.03 -8.12 -6.76
N LYS A 320 -9.89 -7.57 -6.34
CA LYS A 320 -9.78 -6.13 -6.06
C LYS A 320 -9.98 -5.30 -7.30
N ILE A 321 -9.35 -5.68 -8.43
CA ILE A 321 -9.54 -5.00 -9.72
C ILE A 321 -11.01 -5.02 -10.12
N ILE A 322 -11.66 -6.18 -10.12
CA ILE A 322 -13.09 -6.28 -10.50
C ILE A 322 -13.99 -5.46 -9.57
N LYS A 323 -13.68 -5.38 -8.28
CA LYS A 323 -14.51 -4.66 -7.30
C LYS A 323 -14.30 -3.16 -7.33
N LYS A 324 -13.08 -2.68 -7.58
CA LYS A 324 -12.68 -1.28 -7.38
C LYS A 324 -11.93 -0.66 -8.56
N GLU A 325 -11.79 -1.37 -9.66
CA GLU A 325 -11.13 -0.92 -10.89
C GLU A 325 -9.74 -0.29 -10.62
N ASP A 326 -9.51 0.95 -11.05
CA ASP A 326 -8.28 1.73 -10.87
C ASP A 326 -7.90 1.90 -9.38
N VAL A 327 -8.89 2.19 -8.52
CA VAL A 327 -8.68 2.24 -7.06
C VAL A 327 -8.19 0.89 -6.55
N GLY A 328 -8.74 -0.22 -7.08
CA GLY A 328 -8.32 -1.58 -6.74
C GLY A 328 -6.89 -1.89 -7.17
N LEU A 329 -6.44 -1.37 -8.30
CA LEU A 329 -5.09 -1.52 -8.82
C LEU A 329 -4.07 -0.84 -7.88
N GLY A 330 -4.30 0.42 -7.52
CA GLY A 330 -3.45 1.17 -6.62
C GLY A 330 -3.43 0.57 -5.20
N GLU A 331 -4.60 0.21 -4.63
CA GLU A 331 -4.65 -0.46 -3.32
C GLU A 331 -3.91 -1.81 -3.31
N ALA A 332 -3.95 -2.55 -4.42
CA ALA A 332 -3.23 -3.80 -4.54
C ALA A 332 -1.71 -3.58 -4.61
N TYR A 333 -1.25 -2.51 -5.28
CA TYR A 333 0.15 -2.12 -5.32
C TYR A 333 0.65 -1.70 -3.94
N THR A 334 -0.04 -0.78 -3.29
CA THR A 334 0.28 -0.31 -1.93
C THR A 334 0.47 -1.49 -0.96
N ARG A 335 -0.39 -2.51 -1.06
CA ARG A 335 -0.32 -3.72 -0.23
C ARG A 335 0.63 -4.81 -0.73
N GLY A 336 1.46 -4.53 -1.73
CA GLY A 336 2.42 -5.48 -2.27
C GLY A 336 1.82 -6.72 -2.95
N MET A 337 0.54 -6.66 -3.37
CA MET A 337 -0.11 -7.78 -4.07
C MET A 337 0.42 -7.99 -5.48
N TRP A 338 1.08 -7.01 -6.04
CA TRP A 338 1.79 -7.07 -7.29
C TRP A 338 2.98 -6.11 -7.32
N THR A 339 3.94 -6.38 -8.20
CA THR A 339 5.14 -5.59 -8.41
C THR A 339 5.46 -5.51 -9.90
N THR A 340 6.24 -4.50 -10.27
CA THR A 340 6.78 -4.31 -11.63
C THR A 340 8.18 -3.71 -11.53
N ASP A 341 8.97 -3.85 -12.58
CA ASP A 341 10.29 -3.24 -12.66
C ASP A 341 10.21 -1.78 -13.16
N ASP A 342 9.16 -1.44 -13.93
CA ASP A 342 8.85 -0.09 -14.39
C ASP A 342 7.37 0.24 -14.13
N LEU A 343 7.13 0.98 -13.04
CA LEU A 343 5.77 1.34 -12.65
C LEU A 343 5.19 2.42 -13.57
N THR A 344 5.99 3.40 -13.99
CA THR A 344 5.54 4.46 -14.90
C THR A 344 5.21 3.89 -16.27
N GLY A 345 6.10 3.08 -16.87
CA GLY A 345 5.84 2.44 -18.16
C GLY A 345 4.61 1.54 -18.14
N LEU A 346 4.38 0.82 -17.04
CA LEU A 346 3.16 0.04 -16.87
C LEU A 346 1.90 0.92 -16.82
N MET A 347 1.93 2.05 -16.12
CA MET A 347 0.80 3.01 -16.10
C MET A 347 0.59 3.61 -17.51
N GLU A 348 1.66 3.96 -18.23
CA GLU A 348 1.57 4.43 -19.62
C GLU A 348 0.89 3.39 -20.52
N LEU A 349 1.29 2.11 -20.43
CA LEU A 349 0.67 1.01 -21.17
C LEU A 349 -0.84 0.92 -20.89
N LEU A 350 -1.25 1.01 -19.63
CA LEU A 350 -2.65 0.94 -19.25
C LEU A 350 -3.44 2.14 -19.74
N ILE A 351 -2.89 3.37 -19.63
CA ILE A 351 -3.53 4.60 -20.11
C ILE A 351 -3.72 4.56 -21.62
N MET A 352 -2.70 4.13 -22.39
CA MET A 352 -2.77 4.03 -23.84
C MET A 352 -3.85 3.08 -24.36
N ASN A 353 -4.25 2.11 -23.54
CA ASN A 353 -5.22 1.09 -23.91
C ASN A 353 -6.56 1.21 -23.16
N MET A 354 -6.73 2.22 -22.28
CA MET A 354 -7.87 2.28 -21.35
C MET A 354 -9.22 2.40 -22.06
N ASP A 355 -9.30 3.05 -23.21
CA ASP A 355 -10.55 3.20 -23.97
C ASP A 355 -11.07 1.87 -24.53
N ARG A 356 -10.18 0.90 -24.75
CA ARG A 356 -10.53 -0.45 -25.21
C ARG A 356 -10.71 -1.44 -24.07
N MET A 357 -10.15 -1.13 -22.88
CA MET A 357 -10.20 -1.99 -21.70
C MET A 357 -11.38 -1.68 -20.77
N SER A 358 -12.55 -1.33 -21.32
CA SER A 358 -13.74 -1.09 -20.49
C SER A 358 -14.27 -2.40 -19.88
N TYR A 359 -14.34 -2.45 -18.55
CA TYR A 359 -14.92 -3.58 -17.83
C TYR A 359 -16.44 -3.69 -18.01
N MET A 360 -17.14 -2.57 -18.28
CA MET A 360 -18.59 -2.51 -18.33
C MET A 360 -19.21 -3.12 -19.60
N GLU A 361 -18.52 -3.08 -20.73
CA GLU A 361 -19.07 -3.56 -22.01
C GLU A 361 -19.17 -5.10 -22.09
N ASN A 362 -18.31 -5.81 -21.33
CA ASN A 362 -18.28 -7.28 -21.34
C ASN A 362 -19.25 -7.92 -20.34
N TRP A 363 -19.90 -7.13 -19.52
CA TRP A 363 -20.88 -7.63 -18.58
C TRP A 363 -22.27 -7.55 -19.23
N GLY A 364 -22.90 -8.68 -19.51
CA GLY A 364 -24.28 -8.71 -19.95
C GLY A 364 -25.20 -7.92 -19.00
N PHE A 365 -26.45 -7.72 -19.36
CA PHE A 365 -27.43 -6.89 -18.62
C PHE A 365 -27.43 -7.13 -17.10
N ALA A 366 -27.33 -8.39 -16.66
CA ALA A 366 -27.26 -8.76 -15.24
C ALA A 366 -25.97 -8.28 -14.56
N GLY A 367 -24.82 -8.33 -15.24
CA GLY A 367 -23.54 -7.86 -14.71
C GLY A 367 -23.50 -6.34 -14.57
N ARG A 368 -24.05 -5.60 -15.53
CA ARG A 368 -24.18 -4.14 -15.46
C ARG A 368 -25.07 -3.68 -14.30
N SER A 369 -26.16 -4.41 -14.04
CA SER A 369 -27.06 -4.13 -12.92
C SER A 369 -26.40 -4.41 -11.56
N LEU A 370 -25.64 -5.49 -11.45
CA LEU A 370 -24.87 -5.83 -10.25
C LEU A 370 -23.75 -4.82 -9.99
N HIS A 371 -23.02 -4.39 -11.04
CA HIS A 371 -22.01 -3.36 -10.95
C HIS A 371 -22.59 -2.01 -10.53
N LYS A 372 -23.73 -1.58 -11.13
CA LYS A 372 -24.44 -0.38 -10.71
C LYS A 372 -24.83 -0.43 -9.22
N ALA A 373 -25.33 -1.56 -8.73
CA ALA A 373 -25.68 -1.72 -7.31
C ALA A 373 -24.43 -1.65 -6.40
N LEU A 374 -23.29 -2.21 -6.82
CA LEU A 374 -22.03 -2.16 -6.08
C LEU A 374 -21.40 -0.76 -6.08
N VAL A 375 -21.57 0.02 -7.17
CA VAL A 375 -21.04 1.39 -7.31
C VAL A 375 -21.93 2.44 -6.66
N MET A 376 -23.26 2.24 -6.61
CA MET A 376 -24.17 3.16 -5.92
C MET A 376 -23.86 3.37 -4.43
N GLY A 377 -23.19 2.41 -3.77
CA GLY A 377 -22.68 2.58 -2.40
C GLY A 377 -21.43 3.47 -2.27
N ARG A 378 -20.87 3.99 -3.38
CA ARG A 378 -19.64 4.79 -3.39
C ARG A 378 -19.85 6.32 -3.29
N LYS A 379 -21.08 6.80 -3.23
CA LYS A 379 -21.41 8.23 -3.31
C LYS A 379 -21.37 8.93 -1.96
N ILE A 380 -20.20 9.25 -1.44
CA ILE A 380 -20.02 10.43 -0.59
C ILE A 380 -18.69 11.06 -1.00
N ILE A 381 -18.74 12.03 -1.93
CA ILE A 381 -17.63 12.97 -2.18
C ILE A 381 -17.66 13.93 -1.00
N PRO A 382 -16.56 14.12 -0.24
CA PRO A 382 -16.49 15.17 0.77
C PRO A 382 -16.81 16.51 0.11
N ASP A 383 -17.66 17.30 0.74
CA ASP A 383 -17.99 18.64 0.24
C ASP A 383 -16.82 19.58 0.54
N ASN A 384 -16.40 20.40 -0.42
CA ASN A 384 -15.32 21.40 -0.29
C ASN A 384 -15.89 22.77 0.14
N ASP A 385 -16.86 22.78 1.06
CA ASP A 385 -17.22 23.99 1.76
C ASP A 385 -16.02 24.55 2.57
N PRO A 386 -16.06 25.76 3.15
CA PRO A 386 -14.93 26.31 3.89
C PRO A 386 -14.39 25.43 5.01
N ALA A 387 -15.22 24.59 5.65
CA ALA A 387 -14.82 23.66 6.68
C ALA A 387 -14.20 22.38 6.09
N GLY A 388 -14.86 21.77 5.10
CA GLY A 388 -14.36 20.59 4.39
C GLY A 388 -13.07 20.84 3.62
N SER A 389 -12.90 22.02 3.01
CA SER A 389 -11.64 22.42 2.37
C SER A 389 -10.47 22.46 3.35
N ARG A 390 -10.69 22.98 4.58
CA ARG A 390 -9.66 22.99 5.64
C ARG A 390 -9.29 21.58 6.09
N GLU A 391 -10.27 20.70 6.23
CA GLU A 391 -10.05 19.30 6.68
C GLU A 391 -9.35 18.46 5.60
N ASN A 392 -9.76 18.59 4.33
CA ASN A 392 -9.15 17.88 3.21
C ASN A 392 -7.69 18.32 2.96
N ILE A 393 -7.42 19.62 3.01
CA ILE A 393 -6.05 20.16 2.94
C ILE A 393 -5.23 19.72 4.14
N ARG A 394 -5.81 19.70 5.34
CA ARG A 394 -5.13 19.22 6.53
C ARG A 394 -4.73 17.75 6.38
N ALA A 395 -5.61 16.88 5.88
CA ALA A 395 -5.31 15.47 5.69
C ALA A 395 -4.12 15.20 4.74
N HIS A 396 -3.92 16.07 3.73
CA HIS A 396 -2.78 15.95 2.80
C HIS A 396 -1.53 16.70 3.29
N TYR A 397 -1.68 17.91 3.85
CA TYR A 397 -0.57 18.80 4.23
C TYR A 397 -0.17 18.72 5.71
N ASP A 398 -0.83 17.94 6.54
CA ASP A 398 -0.34 17.56 7.89
C ASP A 398 0.90 16.63 7.82
N LEU A 399 1.29 16.20 6.59
CA LEU A 399 2.64 15.73 6.32
C LEU A 399 3.60 16.91 6.51
N SER A 400 4.60 16.75 7.39
CA SER A 400 5.46 17.86 7.82
C SER A 400 6.22 18.54 6.66
N ASN A 401 6.57 19.82 6.81
CA ASN A 401 7.47 20.53 5.87
C ASN A 401 8.75 19.74 5.62
N ASN A 402 9.26 19.06 6.65
CA ASN A 402 10.45 18.19 6.55
C ASN A 402 10.23 17.01 5.58
N PHE A 403 9.05 16.45 5.51
CA PHE A 403 8.74 15.40 4.52
C PHE A 403 8.78 15.95 3.09
N PHE A 404 8.11 17.06 2.81
CA PHE A 404 8.09 17.65 1.47
C PHE A 404 9.48 18.12 1.01
N SER A 405 10.33 18.63 1.91
CA SER A 405 11.71 19.05 1.59
C SER A 405 12.58 17.89 1.11
N LYS A 406 12.22 16.64 1.38
CA LYS A 406 13.00 15.46 0.94
C LYS A 406 12.92 15.20 -0.56
N PHE A 407 11.89 15.69 -1.23
CA PHE A 407 11.75 15.46 -2.67
C PHE A 407 11.51 16.73 -3.50
N LEU A 408 11.00 17.82 -2.92
CA LEU A 408 10.87 19.10 -3.61
C LEU A 408 12.22 19.80 -3.78
N ASP A 409 12.27 20.80 -4.67
CA ASP A 409 13.39 21.71 -4.85
C ASP A 409 13.57 22.64 -3.62
N PRO A 410 14.67 23.39 -3.51
CA PRO A 410 14.91 24.29 -2.37
C PRO A 410 13.84 25.39 -2.16
N THR A 411 13.11 25.77 -3.21
CA THR A 411 11.99 26.72 -3.10
C THR A 411 10.69 26.10 -2.55
N MET A 412 10.71 24.78 -2.26
CA MET A 412 9.55 24.04 -1.79
C MET A 412 8.35 24.11 -2.75
N THR A 413 8.61 24.10 -4.06
CA THR A 413 7.56 24.24 -5.06
C THR A 413 6.90 22.90 -5.38
N TYR A 414 5.62 22.78 -5.04
CA TYR A 414 4.82 21.58 -5.29
C TYR A 414 3.86 21.80 -6.46
N SER A 415 4.43 22.07 -7.63
CA SER A 415 3.73 22.28 -8.91
C SER A 415 4.66 22.03 -10.09
N CYS A 416 4.13 21.97 -11.30
CA CYS A 416 4.90 21.74 -12.52
C CYS A 416 6.06 22.73 -12.69
N ALA A 417 7.26 22.26 -12.91
CA ALA A 417 8.41 23.05 -13.33
C ALA A 417 8.41 23.25 -14.87
N VAL A 418 9.11 24.26 -15.40
CA VAL A 418 9.24 24.49 -16.84
C VAL A 418 10.72 24.45 -17.24
N PHE A 419 11.15 23.37 -17.88
CA PHE A 419 12.52 23.15 -18.33
C PHE A 419 12.80 23.94 -19.62
N GLU A 420 14.05 24.36 -19.84
CA GLU A 420 14.44 25.17 -21.00
C GLU A 420 14.38 24.37 -22.30
N ASP A 421 15.08 23.28 -22.34
CA ASP A 421 15.06 22.36 -23.46
C ASP A 421 14.47 21.01 -23.02
N LEU A 422 13.17 20.86 -23.23
CA LEU A 422 12.45 19.67 -22.85
C LEU A 422 12.83 18.46 -23.72
N GLU A 423 13.15 18.68 -25.00
CA GLU A 423 13.47 17.59 -25.93
C GLU A 423 14.89 17.07 -25.67
N GLU A 424 15.85 17.96 -25.41
CA GLU A 424 17.19 17.54 -24.95
C GLU A 424 17.10 16.76 -23.64
N LEU A 425 16.30 17.25 -22.68
CA LEU A 425 16.12 16.59 -21.39
C LEU A 425 15.56 15.17 -21.55
N LYS A 426 14.56 14.98 -22.41
CA LYS A 426 13.96 13.68 -22.70
C LYS A 426 14.93 12.74 -23.42
N SER A 427 15.70 13.25 -24.38
CA SER A 427 16.62 12.43 -25.20
C SER A 427 17.89 12.06 -24.44
N SER A 428 18.38 12.93 -23.57
CA SER A 428 19.63 12.72 -22.83
C SER A 428 19.54 11.63 -21.75
N GLY A 429 18.33 11.32 -21.27
CA GLY A 429 18.13 10.41 -20.14
C GLY A 429 18.81 10.86 -18.82
N LYS A 430 19.34 12.11 -18.79
CA LYS A 430 20.04 12.66 -17.63
C LYS A 430 19.08 12.86 -16.45
N SER A 431 19.59 12.59 -15.27
CA SER A 431 18.85 12.86 -14.05
C SER A 431 18.81 14.37 -13.75
N ILE A 432 17.64 14.88 -13.35
CA ILE A 432 17.45 16.29 -12.99
C ILE A 432 18.00 16.52 -11.58
N SER A 433 18.97 17.39 -11.42
CA SER A 433 19.50 17.81 -10.11
C SER A 433 18.52 18.71 -9.35
N ALA A 434 18.72 18.90 -8.05
CA ALA A 434 17.93 19.84 -7.26
C ALA A 434 18.02 21.28 -7.81
N THR A 435 19.22 21.71 -8.19
CA THR A 435 19.47 23.04 -8.79
C THR A 435 18.79 23.19 -10.14
N ALA A 436 18.84 22.15 -11.00
CA ALA A 436 18.15 22.18 -12.30
C ALA A 436 16.62 22.25 -12.14
N LEU A 437 16.08 21.58 -11.11
CA LEU A 437 14.66 21.66 -10.78
C LEU A 437 14.27 23.05 -10.25
N GLU A 438 15.10 23.64 -9.37
CA GLU A 438 14.91 25.01 -8.87
C GLU A 438 14.91 26.04 -10.01
N MET A 439 15.88 25.99 -10.91
CA MET A 439 15.93 26.87 -12.09
C MET A 439 14.69 26.71 -12.98
N ALA A 440 14.19 25.49 -13.14
CA ALA A 440 12.99 25.22 -13.90
C ALA A 440 11.72 25.75 -13.20
N GLN A 441 11.68 25.76 -11.86
CA GLN A 441 10.62 26.39 -11.08
C GLN A 441 10.66 27.92 -11.20
N GLU A 442 11.84 28.55 -11.10
CA GLU A 442 11.98 30.00 -11.31
C GLU A 442 11.58 30.41 -12.72
N ARG A 443 11.90 29.60 -13.73
CA ARG A 443 11.44 29.83 -15.10
C ARG A 443 9.92 29.79 -15.19
N LYS A 444 9.26 28.82 -14.56
CA LYS A 444 7.79 28.76 -14.47
C LYS A 444 7.23 30.02 -13.84
N TYR A 445 7.79 30.49 -12.73
CA TYR A 445 7.37 31.75 -12.09
C TYR A 445 7.54 32.98 -13.00
N SER A 446 8.65 33.05 -13.72
CA SER A 446 8.88 34.11 -14.71
C SER A 446 7.82 34.10 -15.82
N LEU A 447 7.41 32.92 -16.29
CA LEU A 447 6.36 32.79 -17.31
C LEU A 447 4.98 33.24 -16.78
N VAL A 448 4.63 32.82 -15.56
CA VAL A 448 3.38 33.21 -14.88
C VAL A 448 3.36 34.73 -14.66
N ALA A 449 4.44 35.31 -14.17
CA ALA A 449 4.55 36.75 -13.92
C ALA A 449 4.42 37.57 -15.21
N ARG A 450 5.11 37.15 -16.29
CA ARG A 450 4.96 37.81 -17.61
C ARG A 450 3.56 37.68 -18.17
N ALA A 451 2.91 36.52 -18.00
CA ALA A 451 1.56 36.28 -18.46
C ALA A 451 0.52 37.14 -17.72
N ALA A 452 0.74 37.41 -16.44
CA ALA A 452 -0.07 38.33 -15.63
C ALA A 452 0.35 39.82 -15.75
N ASP A 453 1.33 40.14 -16.62
CA ASP A 453 1.90 41.49 -16.85
C ASP A 453 2.30 42.22 -15.56
N ILE A 454 2.91 41.48 -14.62
CA ILE A 454 3.33 42.03 -13.32
C ILE A 454 4.51 43.00 -13.49
N LYS A 455 4.40 44.19 -12.90
CA LYS A 455 5.38 45.27 -12.98
C LYS A 455 5.92 45.66 -11.59
N PRO A 456 7.08 46.32 -11.54
CA PRO A 456 7.58 46.85 -10.29
C PRO A 456 6.57 47.79 -9.62
N GLY A 457 6.34 47.59 -8.32
CA GLY A 457 5.38 48.34 -7.53
C GLY A 457 3.94 47.83 -7.52
N ASP A 458 3.58 46.88 -8.40
CA ASP A 458 2.24 46.30 -8.43
C ASP A 458 1.86 45.61 -7.11
N GLN A 459 0.57 45.67 -6.77
CA GLN A 459 -0.05 44.91 -5.71
C GLN A 459 -0.53 43.57 -6.33
N VAL A 460 0.15 42.49 -6.03
CA VAL A 460 -0.13 41.17 -6.61
C VAL A 460 -0.82 40.29 -5.56
N LEU A 461 -1.93 39.68 -5.92
CA LEU A 461 -2.56 38.64 -5.09
C LEU A 461 -2.16 37.25 -5.56
N GLU A 462 -1.62 36.42 -4.66
CA GLU A 462 -1.39 35.02 -4.88
C GLU A 462 -2.40 34.18 -4.09
N ILE A 463 -3.29 33.44 -4.77
CA ILE A 463 -4.29 32.58 -4.14
C ILE A 463 -3.73 31.14 -4.11
N GLY A 464 -3.47 30.62 -2.90
CA GLY A 464 -2.87 29.30 -2.70
C GLY A 464 -1.34 29.35 -2.80
N CYS A 465 -0.70 30.13 -1.94
CA CYS A 465 0.73 30.41 -2.04
C CYS A 465 1.67 29.22 -1.69
N GLY A 466 1.13 28.09 -1.21
CA GLY A 466 1.96 26.98 -0.78
C GLY A 466 3.02 27.41 0.24
N TRP A 467 4.29 27.08 -0.01
CA TRP A 467 5.42 27.51 0.80
C TRP A 467 6.07 28.82 0.33
N GLY A 468 5.35 29.61 -0.49
CA GLY A 468 5.73 30.98 -0.86
C GLY A 468 6.68 31.09 -2.05
N GLY A 469 6.94 30.02 -2.79
CA GLY A 469 7.92 30.04 -3.89
C GLY A 469 7.71 31.18 -4.89
N PHE A 470 6.49 31.38 -5.40
CA PHE A 470 6.18 32.48 -6.31
C PHE A 470 6.25 33.84 -5.60
N ALA A 471 5.72 33.99 -4.38
CA ALA A 471 5.75 35.25 -3.65
C ALA A 471 7.18 35.75 -3.45
N PHE A 472 8.11 34.89 -3.02
CA PHE A 472 9.52 35.26 -2.85
C PHE A 472 10.18 35.59 -4.19
N PHE A 473 9.91 34.84 -5.25
CA PHE A 473 10.40 35.13 -6.59
C PHE A 473 9.93 36.51 -7.07
N ALA A 474 8.65 36.80 -6.97
CA ALA A 474 8.04 38.03 -7.46
C ALA A 474 8.53 39.23 -6.69
N ALA A 475 8.54 39.19 -5.37
CA ALA A 475 9.02 40.29 -4.52
C ALA A 475 10.50 40.61 -4.77
N LYS A 476 11.36 39.56 -4.88
CA LYS A 476 12.79 39.74 -5.06
C LYS A 476 13.16 40.20 -6.48
N ASN A 477 12.59 39.54 -7.50
CA ASN A 477 13.07 39.70 -8.88
C ASN A 477 12.27 40.78 -9.66
N LEU A 478 11.03 41.03 -9.29
CA LEU A 478 10.15 41.96 -10.01
C LEU A 478 9.89 43.26 -9.24
N GLY A 479 10.21 43.30 -7.95
CA GLY A 479 10.01 44.49 -7.13
C GLY A 479 8.55 44.86 -6.85
N CYS A 480 7.64 43.90 -6.95
CA CYS A 480 6.23 44.08 -6.61
C CYS A 480 5.95 43.77 -5.13
N ARG A 481 4.74 44.08 -4.67
CA ARG A 481 4.23 43.69 -3.36
C ARG A 481 3.27 42.50 -3.51
N VAL A 482 3.48 41.44 -2.73
CA VAL A 482 2.70 40.19 -2.86
C VAL A 482 1.87 39.95 -1.60
N HIS A 483 0.56 39.80 -1.80
CA HIS A 483 -0.39 39.35 -0.82
C HIS A 483 -0.61 37.82 -1.03
N ALA A 484 0.10 37.01 -0.27
CA ALA A 484 0.12 35.54 -0.39
C ALA A 484 -0.91 34.91 0.53
N VAL A 485 -1.86 34.17 -0.01
CA VAL A 485 -2.99 33.59 0.74
C VAL A 485 -2.90 32.09 0.82
N THR A 486 -3.09 31.55 2.02
CA THR A 486 -3.23 30.12 2.28
C THR A 486 -4.22 29.84 3.39
N ILE A 487 -4.87 28.67 3.36
CA ILE A 487 -5.70 28.17 4.48
C ILE A 487 -4.96 27.18 5.36
N SER A 488 -3.73 26.80 5.00
CA SER A 488 -2.86 25.91 5.78
C SER A 488 -2.07 26.69 6.83
N LYS A 489 -2.28 26.35 8.11
CA LYS A 489 -1.52 26.94 9.23
C LYS A 489 -0.01 26.66 9.12
N GLY A 490 0.36 25.43 8.71
CA GLY A 490 1.77 25.04 8.57
C GLY A 490 2.48 25.82 7.46
N GLN A 491 1.83 26.02 6.31
CA GLN A 491 2.36 26.84 5.22
C GLN A 491 2.45 28.33 5.63
N HIS A 492 1.40 28.87 6.25
CA HIS A 492 1.39 30.24 6.74
C HIS A 492 2.56 30.51 7.70
N GLN A 493 2.75 29.66 8.71
CA GLN A 493 3.83 29.81 9.67
C GLN A 493 5.20 29.75 8.97
N TYR A 494 5.42 28.78 8.10
CA TYR A 494 6.66 28.63 7.35
C TYR A 494 6.98 29.86 6.51
N VAL A 495 6.01 30.37 5.74
CA VAL A 495 6.19 31.56 4.90
C VAL A 495 6.44 32.79 5.75
N HIS A 496 5.71 32.95 6.87
CA HIS A 496 5.87 34.06 7.79
C HIS A 496 7.27 34.11 8.43
N GLU A 497 7.81 32.96 8.86
CA GLU A 497 9.17 32.86 9.39
C GLU A 497 10.20 33.21 8.30
N LEU A 498 10.01 32.71 7.08
CA LEU A 498 10.93 32.94 5.98
C LEU A 498 10.89 34.40 5.48
N ILE A 499 9.74 35.11 5.52
CA ILE A 499 9.63 36.55 5.24
C ILE A 499 10.54 37.33 6.19
N LYS A 500 10.49 37.05 7.49
CA LYS A 500 11.31 37.71 8.52
C LYS A 500 12.81 37.42 8.32
N GLU A 501 13.13 36.15 8.10
CA GLU A 501 14.51 35.73 7.87
C GLU A 501 15.15 36.44 6.69
N ARG A 502 14.36 36.70 5.63
CA ARG A 502 14.84 37.33 4.40
C ARG A 502 14.65 38.86 4.37
N GLY A 503 14.06 39.47 5.40
CA GLY A 503 13.85 40.93 5.48
C GLY A 503 12.92 41.44 4.39
N LEU A 504 11.81 40.73 4.13
CA LEU A 504 10.85 41.04 3.06
C LEU A 504 9.46 41.44 3.58
N GLU A 505 9.36 41.89 4.83
CA GLU A 505 8.11 42.25 5.50
C GLU A 505 7.41 43.44 4.82
N ASP A 506 8.14 44.31 4.17
CA ASP A 506 7.64 45.45 3.40
C ASP A 506 7.12 45.05 2.00
N ARG A 507 7.44 43.84 1.54
CA ARG A 507 7.10 43.35 0.19
C ARG A 507 6.17 42.15 0.15
N ILE A 508 6.16 41.32 1.17
CA ILE A 508 5.30 40.14 1.21
C ILE A 508 4.47 40.12 2.49
N SER A 509 3.15 40.03 2.33
CA SER A 509 2.24 39.75 3.43
C SER A 509 1.60 38.37 3.23
N VAL A 510 1.77 37.45 4.20
CA VAL A 510 1.10 36.16 4.17
C VAL A 510 -0.19 36.21 5.00
N ILE A 511 -1.29 35.76 4.41
CA ILE A 511 -2.65 35.84 4.96
C ILE A 511 -3.19 34.43 5.17
N LEU A 512 -3.57 34.11 6.42
CA LEU A 512 -4.23 32.87 6.77
C LEU A 512 -5.75 33.05 6.67
N ASP A 513 -6.30 32.95 5.49
CA ASP A 513 -7.74 33.06 5.26
C ASP A 513 -8.17 32.35 3.98
N ASP A 514 -9.49 32.20 3.82
CA ASP A 514 -10.11 31.70 2.61
C ASP A 514 -10.24 32.82 1.56
N TYR A 515 -9.88 32.56 0.31
CA TYR A 515 -9.95 33.54 -0.78
C TYR A 515 -11.35 34.15 -0.95
N ARG A 516 -12.40 33.45 -0.56
CA ARG A 516 -13.79 33.91 -0.59
C ARG A 516 -14.04 35.11 0.33
N ASN A 517 -13.28 35.24 1.41
CA ASN A 517 -13.41 36.31 2.39
C ASN A 517 -12.62 37.59 2.04
N LEU A 518 -11.66 37.50 1.14
CA LEU A 518 -10.77 38.60 0.79
C LEU A 518 -11.54 39.77 0.21
N ARG A 519 -11.00 40.98 0.44
CA ARG A 519 -11.53 42.27 -0.05
C ARG A 519 -10.40 43.07 -0.68
N GLY A 520 -10.76 44.12 -1.40
CA GLY A 520 -9.81 44.97 -2.11
C GLY A 520 -9.72 44.66 -3.59
N GLN A 521 -8.81 45.34 -4.27
CA GLN A 521 -8.50 45.15 -5.68
C GLN A 521 -6.98 45.11 -5.86
N PHE A 522 -6.52 44.24 -6.71
CA PHE A 522 -5.12 44.00 -7.00
C PHE A 522 -4.80 44.25 -8.47
N ASP A 523 -3.56 44.67 -8.76
CA ASP A 523 -3.11 44.99 -10.12
C ASP A 523 -3.02 43.71 -10.97
N ALA A 524 -2.54 42.63 -10.36
CA ALA A 524 -2.46 41.30 -10.97
C ALA A 524 -2.86 40.21 -9.96
N LEU A 525 -3.30 39.07 -10.48
CA LEU A 525 -3.66 37.90 -9.67
C LEU A 525 -3.02 36.64 -10.22
N VAL A 526 -2.47 35.82 -9.33
CA VAL A 526 -1.85 34.54 -9.64
C VAL A 526 -2.43 33.44 -8.76
N SER A 527 -2.65 32.26 -9.35
CA SER A 527 -2.95 31.03 -8.62
C SER A 527 -2.32 29.84 -9.34
N ILE A 528 -1.56 29.04 -8.61
CA ILE A 528 -0.78 27.95 -9.19
C ILE A 528 -1.20 26.63 -8.54
N GLU A 529 -1.87 25.75 -9.33
CA GLU A 529 -2.31 24.41 -8.94
C GLU A 529 -3.09 24.38 -7.60
N MET A 530 -4.08 25.27 -7.51
CA MET A 530 -4.99 25.35 -6.37
C MET A 530 -6.44 25.05 -6.76
N LEU A 531 -6.81 25.30 -8.04
CA LEU A 531 -8.19 25.14 -8.52
C LEU A 531 -8.69 23.70 -8.38
N GLU A 532 -7.78 22.72 -8.44
CA GLU A 532 -8.03 21.29 -8.25
C GLU A 532 -8.62 20.98 -6.86
N ALA A 533 -8.27 21.76 -5.87
CA ALA A 533 -8.76 21.63 -4.49
C ALA A 533 -10.11 22.31 -4.25
N VAL A 534 -10.60 23.10 -5.20
CA VAL A 534 -11.85 23.87 -5.06
C VAL A 534 -13.09 22.98 -5.21
N GLY A 535 -13.05 22.03 -6.15
CA GLY A 535 -14.17 21.12 -6.47
C GLY A 535 -15.22 21.74 -7.39
N HIS A 536 -15.92 20.90 -8.15
CA HIS A 536 -16.84 21.28 -9.25
C HIS A 536 -17.89 22.32 -8.86
N LYS A 537 -18.49 22.17 -7.69
CA LYS A 537 -19.58 23.01 -7.20
C LYS A 537 -19.14 24.46 -6.98
N TYR A 538 -17.90 24.68 -6.57
CA TYR A 538 -17.36 25.98 -6.15
C TYR A 538 -16.48 26.66 -7.19
N HIS A 539 -16.34 26.12 -8.41
CA HIS A 539 -15.67 26.83 -9.51
C HIS A 539 -16.28 28.21 -9.79
N PRO A 540 -17.65 28.39 -9.76
CA PRO A 540 -18.24 29.72 -9.89
C PRO A 540 -17.78 30.71 -8.81
N ASP A 541 -17.70 30.26 -7.56
CA ASP A 541 -17.28 31.10 -6.43
C ASP A 541 -15.81 31.55 -6.56
N PHE A 542 -14.94 30.59 -7.03
CA PHE A 542 -13.53 30.89 -7.27
C PHE A 542 -13.35 31.96 -8.34
N PHE A 543 -13.93 31.79 -9.53
CA PHE A 543 -13.76 32.73 -10.62
C PHE A 543 -14.48 34.05 -10.35
N SER A 544 -15.61 34.06 -9.62
CA SER A 544 -16.25 35.29 -9.15
C SER A 544 -15.38 36.06 -8.14
N ALA A 545 -14.62 35.36 -7.29
CA ALA A 545 -13.64 35.97 -6.40
C ALA A 545 -12.47 36.59 -7.19
N VAL A 546 -11.94 35.84 -8.20
CA VAL A 546 -10.89 36.38 -9.10
C VAL A 546 -11.37 37.65 -9.79
N ASP A 547 -12.57 37.65 -10.38
CA ASP A 547 -13.17 38.83 -11.05
C ASP A 547 -13.29 40.00 -10.09
N ARG A 548 -13.79 39.78 -8.89
CA ARG A 548 -14.00 40.83 -7.87
C ARG A 548 -12.68 41.45 -7.38
N LEU A 549 -11.66 40.59 -7.16
CA LEU A 549 -10.37 40.97 -6.57
C LEU A 549 -9.39 41.59 -7.59
N LEU A 550 -9.56 41.30 -8.88
CA LEU A 550 -8.74 41.89 -9.94
C LEU A 550 -9.28 43.29 -10.30
N ARG A 551 -8.43 44.31 -10.42
CA ARG A 551 -8.86 45.62 -10.88
C ARG A 551 -9.34 45.59 -12.35
N PRO A 552 -10.22 46.49 -12.78
CA PRO A 552 -10.56 46.65 -14.21
C PRO A 552 -9.31 46.94 -15.05
N GLY A 553 -9.07 46.13 -16.08
CA GLY A 553 -7.88 46.19 -16.94
C GLY A 553 -6.68 45.42 -16.35
N GLY A 554 -6.81 44.76 -15.21
CA GLY A 554 -5.81 43.85 -14.66
C GLY A 554 -5.84 42.47 -15.32
N LEU A 555 -4.76 41.69 -15.15
CA LEU A 555 -4.61 40.34 -15.66
C LEU A 555 -4.48 39.30 -14.51
N ALA A 556 -5.12 38.18 -14.70
CA ALA A 556 -4.94 37.02 -13.84
C ALA A 556 -4.28 35.88 -14.62
N CYS A 557 -3.33 35.17 -14.03
CA CYS A 557 -2.77 33.93 -14.57
C CYS A 557 -3.09 32.79 -13.62
N ILE A 558 -3.91 31.82 -14.07
CA ILE A 558 -4.28 30.65 -13.31
C ILE A 558 -3.61 29.43 -13.95
N GLN A 559 -2.68 28.83 -13.22
CA GLN A 559 -2.11 27.51 -13.60
C GLN A 559 -2.94 26.43 -12.93
N THR A 560 -3.41 25.45 -13.71
CA THR A 560 -4.22 24.35 -13.19
C THR A 560 -4.09 23.09 -14.03
N ILE A 561 -4.08 21.94 -13.34
CA ILE A 561 -4.16 20.64 -13.99
C ILE A 561 -5.59 20.45 -14.51
N THR A 562 -5.72 19.99 -15.75
CA THR A 562 -7.02 19.76 -16.39
C THR A 562 -7.13 18.34 -16.91
N ILE A 563 -8.34 17.80 -16.88
CA ILE A 563 -8.70 16.59 -17.62
C ILE A 563 -9.28 16.98 -19.00
N VAL A 564 -9.17 16.12 -19.98
CA VAL A 564 -9.77 16.36 -21.31
C VAL A 564 -11.29 16.44 -21.22
N ASP A 565 -11.89 17.38 -22.00
CA ASP A 565 -13.32 17.73 -21.90
C ASP A 565 -14.25 16.52 -22.08
N GLN A 566 -13.90 15.60 -22.99
CA GLN A 566 -14.68 14.41 -23.29
C GLN A 566 -14.86 13.46 -22.11
N ARG A 567 -13.99 13.54 -21.10
CA ARG A 567 -14.00 12.67 -19.90
C ARG A 567 -14.57 13.34 -18.66
N TYR A 568 -14.68 14.67 -18.68
CA TYR A 568 -14.98 15.48 -17.50
C TYR A 568 -16.28 15.05 -16.79
N GLU A 569 -17.38 14.90 -17.54
CA GLU A 569 -18.68 14.53 -17.00
C GLU A 569 -18.68 13.14 -16.31
N THR A 570 -17.93 12.19 -16.87
CA THR A 570 -17.78 10.86 -16.27
C THR A 570 -16.87 10.91 -15.06
N TYR A 571 -15.78 11.66 -15.15
CA TYR A 571 -14.81 11.87 -14.07
C TYR A 571 -15.46 12.50 -12.83
N CYS A 572 -16.32 13.50 -12.99
CA CYS A 572 -17.07 14.11 -11.88
C CYS A 572 -17.97 13.12 -11.11
N LYS A 573 -18.36 12.01 -11.73
CA LYS A 573 -19.25 10.99 -11.15
C LYS A 573 -18.50 9.83 -10.50
N THR A 574 -17.19 9.75 -10.69
CA THR A 574 -16.34 8.65 -10.22
C THR A 574 -15.29 9.18 -9.24
N ARG A 575 -14.80 8.32 -8.38
CA ARG A 575 -13.59 8.58 -7.58
C ARG A 575 -12.48 7.73 -8.13
N ASP A 576 -11.37 8.35 -8.42
CA ASP A 576 -10.13 7.68 -8.75
C ASP A 576 -9.29 7.40 -7.49
N TRP A 577 -8.17 6.72 -7.69
CA TRP A 577 -7.26 6.39 -6.62
C TRP A 577 -6.62 7.66 -6.01
N ILE A 578 -6.30 8.68 -6.82
CA ILE A 578 -5.66 9.93 -6.37
C ILE A 578 -6.61 10.72 -5.47
N SER A 579 -7.87 10.92 -5.89
CA SER A 579 -8.88 11.62 -5.09
C SER A 579 -9.31 10.84 -3.83
N THR A 580 -8.93 9.55 -3.74
CA THR A 580 -9.21 8.72 -2.57
C THR A 580 -8.07 8.73 -1.55
N TYR A 581 -6.80 8.72 -2.00
CA TYR A 581 -5.65 8.45 -1.13
C TYR A 581 -4.65 9.61 -1.03
N ILE A 582 -4.58 10.50 -2.04
CA ILE A 582 -3.59 11.59 -2.10
C ILE A 582 -4.24 12.95 -1.88
N PHE A 583 -5.27 13.29 -2.67
CA PHE A 583 -5.97 14.57 -2.60
C PHE A 583 -7.47 14.38 -2.32
N PRO A 584 -7.86 14.08 -1.06
CA PRO A 584 -9.27 13.91 -0.72
C PRO A 584 -10.09 15.13 -1.11
N GLY A 585 -11.17 14.91 -1.88
CA GLY A 585 -12.02 15.99 -2.39
C GLY A 585 -11.48 16.74 -3.61
N GLY A 586 -10.24 16.47 -4.04
CA GLY A 586 -9.67 17.05 -5.26
C GLY A 586 -10.41 16.60 -6.52
N LEU A 587 -10.59 17.53 -7.47
CA LEU A 587 -11.25 17.30 -8.75
C LEU A 587 -10.63 18.20 -9.82
N LEU A 588 -10.04 17.58 -10.84
CA LEU A 588 -9.48 18.32 -11.98
C LEU A 588 -10.59 18.98 -12.79
N PRO A 589 -10.52 20.29 -13.06
CA PRO A 589 -11.42 20.94 -14.00
C PRO A 589 -11.15 20.49 -15.45
N SER A 590 -12.08 20.78 -16.36
CA SER A 590 -11.81 20.79 -17.80
C SER A 590 -11.82 22.22 -18.35
N LEU A 591 -11.24 22.43 -19.53
CA LEU A 591 -11.22 23.74 -20.17
C LEU A 591 -12.65 24.22 -20.50
N ASP A 592 -13.51 23.33 -21.03
CA ASP A 592 -14.92 23.63 -21.27
C ASP A 592 -15.65 24.04 -19.98
N ARG A 593 -15.37 23.36 -18.86
CA ARG A 593 -15.97 23.76 -17.58
C ARG A 593 -15.53 25.14 -17.13
N ILE A 594 -14.25 25.48 -17.27
CA ILE A 594 -13.71 26.80 -16.94
C ILE A 594 -14.39 27.86 -17.81
N THR A 595 -14.44 27.69 -19.14
CA THR A 595 -15.02 28.66 -20.06
C THR A 595 -16.52 28.91 -19.79
N ARG A 596 -17.30 27.87 -19.51
CA ARG A 596 -18.72 28.00 -19.13
C ARG A 596 -18.91 28.76 -17.83
N VAL A 597 -18.05 28.53 -16.84
CA VAL A 597 -18.11 29.28 -15.56
C VAL A 597 -17.77 30.73 -15.78
N LEU A 598 -16.71 31.03 -16.53
CA LEU A 598 -16.35 32.43 -16.84
C LEU A 598 -17.50 33.15 -17.54
N ALA A 599 -18.07 32.59 -18.58
CA ALA A 599 -19.16 33.17 -19.33
C ALA A 599 -20.44 33.40 -18.50
N GLY A 600 -20.74 32.45 -17.57
CA GLY A 600 -21.97 32.53 -16.78
C GLY A 600 -21.87 33.34 -15.48
N HIS A 601 -20.67 33.54 -14.93
CA HIS A 601 -20.52 34.05 -13.57
C HIS A 601 -19.55 35.25 -13.42
N THR A 602 -18.80 35.62 -14.45
CA THR A 602 -17.76 36.64 -14.38
C THR A 602 -17.83 37.66 -15.52
N THR A 603 -17.01 38.73 -15.44
CA THR A 603 -16.71 39.60 -16.56
C THR A 603 -15.36 39.27 -17.22
N LEU A 604 -14.66 38.25 -16.71
CA LEU A 604 -13.33 37.83 -17.18
C LEU A 604 -13.41 37.25 -18.58
N ALA A 605 -12.43 37.60 -19.41
CA ALA A 605 -12.23 37.02 -20.74
C ALA A 605 -10.87 36.26 -20.81
N ILE A 606 -10.81 35.15 -21.52
CA ILE A 606 -9.55 34.44 -21.72
C ILE A 606 -8.71 35.20 -22.74
N ALA A 607 -7.54 35.69 -22.34
CA ALA A 607 -6.57 36.40 -23.16
C ALA A 607 -5.50 35.47 -23.75
N GLY A 608 -5.27 34.33 -23.14
CA GLY A 608 -4.29 33.34 -23.63
C GLY A 608 -4.27 32.04 -22.85
N ILE A 609 -3.77 30.97 -23.47
CA ILE A 609 -3.58 29.66 -22.85
C ILE A 609 -2.23 29.08 -23.26
N ARG A 610 -1.49 28.54 -22.31
CA ARG A 610 -0.25 27.80 -22.54
C ARG A 610 -0.34 26.44 -21.88
N ASP A 611 -0.10 25.35 -22.63
CA ASP A 611 0.01 23.99 -22.09
C ASP A 611 1.46 23.71 -21.68
N ILE A 612 1.71 23.57 -20.39
CA ILE A 612 3.00 23.19 -19.82
C ILE A 612 3.04 21.74 -19.33
N GLY A 613 1.94 21.00 -19.52
CA GLY A 613 1.82 19.59 -19.11
C GLY A 613 2.95 18.68 -19.53
N PRO A 614 3.56 18.84 -20.74
CA PRO A 614 4.74 18.05 -21.15
C PRO A 614 5.94 18.15 -20.21
N HIS A 615 6.06 19.22 -19.44
CA HIS A 615 7.13 19.43 -18.43
C HIS A 615 6.84 18.72 -17.11
N TYR A 616 5.59 18.32 -16.86
CA TYR A 616 5.23 17.66 -15.60
C TYR A 616 5.79 16.23 -15.50
N GLY A 617 5.90 15.51 -16.62
CA GLY A 617 6.52 14.18 -16.63
C GLY A 617 7.92 14.20 -16.01
N PRO A 618 8.87 15.00 -16.53
CA PRO A 618 10.20 15.16 -15.92
C PRO A 618 10.19 15.69 -14.48
N THR A 619 9.27 16.60 -14.13
CA THR A 619 9.11 17.11 -12.76
C THR A 619 8.78 15.97 -11.78
N LEU A 620 7.77 15.16 -12.10
CA LEU A 620 7.34 14.01 -11.29
C LEU A 620 8.41 12.92 -11.21
N ALA A 621 9.12 12.67 -12.31
CA ALA A 621 10.25 11.76 -12.32
C ALA A 621 11.38 12.23 -11.38
N ALA A 622 11.67 13.53 -11.34
CA ALA A 622 12.64 14.12 -10.41
C ALA A 622 12.19 13.97 -8.95
N TRP A 623 10.93 14.28 -8.65
CA TRP A 623 10.38 14.10 -7.31
C TRP A 623 10.40 12.64 -6.86
N LYS A 624 9.96 11.72 -7.71
CA LYS A 624 9.97 10.28 -7.43
C LYS A 624 11.37 9.77 -7.10
N ARG A 625 12.38 10.14 -7.90
CA ARG A 625 13.76 9.75 -7.67
C ARG A 625 14.29 10.30 -6.35
N ARG A 626 14.12 11.61 -6.08
CA ARG A 626 14.55 12.23 -4.82
C ARG A 626 13.86 11.63 -3.61
N PHE A 627 12.57 11.30 -3.72
CA PHE A 627 11.82 10.57 -2.68
C PHE A 627 12.45 9.20 -2.40
N GLN A 628 12.83 8.46 -3.45
CA GLN A 628 13.46 7.14 -3.31
C GLN A 628 14.89 7.25 -2.73
N GLU A 629 15.68 8.19 -3.17
CA GLU A 629 17.04 8.47 -2.66
C GLU A 629 17.00 8.80 -1.16
N ASN A 630 16.01 9.59 -0.72
CA ASN A 630 15.86 10.01 0.67
C ASN A 630 14.96 9.08 1.51
N TRP A 631 14.56 7.91 0.97
CA TRP A 631 13.64 7.02 1.69
C TRP A 631 14.13 6.60 3.07
N LYS A 632 15.43 6.38 3.25
CA LYS A 632 16.00 6.02 4.55
C LYS A 632 15.68 7.08 5.62
N GLU A 633 15.82 8.36 5.28
CA GLU A 633 15.50 9.48 6.17
C GLU A 633 14.00 9.61 6.39
N ILE A 634 13.19 9.49 5.32
CA ILE A 634 11.73 9.53 5.40
C ILE A 634 11.21 8.42 6.32
N LYS A 635 11.78 7.22 6.24
CA LYS A 635 11.42 6.10 7.13
C LYS A 635 11.65 6.42 8.61
N THR A 636 12.69 7.20 8.96
CA THR A 636 12.94 7.63 10.36
C THR A 636 11.89 8.59 10.91
N MET A 637 11.09 9.22 10.04
CA MET A 637 9.96 10.06 10.43
C MET A 637 8.70 9.24 10.83
N GLY A 638 8.78 7.91 10.80
CA GLY A 638 7.70 7.00 11.18
C GLY A 638 6.85 6.47 10.02
N PHE A 639 7.23 6.75 8.77
CA PHE A 639 6.51 6.25 7.60
C PHE A 639 6.91 4.81 7.26
N ASP A 640 5.92 4.01 6.86
CA ASP A 640 6.06 2.59 6.55
C ASP A 640 6.18 2.30 5.03
N GLU A 641 6.31 1.04 4.68
CA GLU A 641 6.44 0.58 3.30
C GLU A 641 5.16 0.79 2.48
N ASP A 642 3.97 0.73 3.11
CA ASP A 642 2.70 1.03 2.45
C ASP A 642 2.65 2.51 2.05
N PHE A 643 3.17 3.40 2.89
CA PHE A 643 3.34 4.83 2.57
C PHE A 643 4.31 5.03 1.40
N ARG A 644 5.49 4.36 1.39
CA ARG A 644 6.45 4.42 0.29
C ARG A 644 5.79 4.04 -1.04
N ARG A 645 5.11 2.89 -1.07
CA ARG A 645 4.42 2.40 -2.26
C ARG A 645 3.28 3.33 -2.71
N THR A 646 2.58 3.93 -1.77
CA THR A 646 1.53 4.91 -2.07
C THR A 646 2.10 6.12 -2.83
N TRP A 647 3.21 6.68 -2.37
CA TRP A 647 3.83 7.83 -3.02
C TRP A 647 4.50 7.47 -4.35
N GLU A 648 5.16 6.32 -4.45
CA GLU A 648 5.70 5.83 -5.72
C GLU A 648 4.59 5.61 -6.77
N TYR A 649 3.46 5.07 -6.36
CA TYR A 649 2.31 4.88 -7.24
C TYR A 649 1.73 6.23 -7.69
N TYR A 650 1.59 7.18 -6.77
CA TYR A 650 1.14 8.53 -7.07
C TYR A 650 2.04 9.21 -8.12
N PHE A 651 3.33 9.29 -7.87
CA PHE A 651 4.25 9.90 -8.83
C PHE A 651 4.18 9.21 -10.20
N SER A 652 4.13 7.89 -10.23
CA SER A 652 4.18 7.13 -11.48
C SER A 652 2.89 7.23 -12.30
N ILE A 653 1.71 7.22 -11.66
CA ILE A 653 0.44 7.36 -12.40
C ILE A 653 0.26 8.79 -12.93
N CYS A 654 0.67 9.81 -12.16
CA CYS A 654 0.65 11.19 -12.64
C CYS A 654 1.66 11.41 -13.77
N GLU A 655 2.90 10.92 -13.64
CA GLU A 655 3.93 10.97 -14.68
C GLU A 655 3.41 10.37 -15.99
N ALA A 656 2.84 9.18 -15.94
CA ALA A 656 2.24 8.51 -17.08
C ALA A 656 1.06 9.31 -17.69
N GLY A 657 0.20 9.87 -16.83
CA GLY A 657 -0.94 10.69 -17.25
C GLY A 657 -0.53 11.91 -18.06
N PHE A 658 0.51 12.63 -17.66
CA PHE A 658 1.05 13.77 -18.39
C PHE A 658 1.79 13.36 -19.65
N LYS A 659 2.62 12.31 -19.61
CA LYS A 659 3.34 11.78 -20.79
C LYS A 659 2.37 11.35 -21.89
N GLN A 660 1.26 10.72 -21.54
CA GLN A 660 0.24 10.27 -22.49
C GLN A 660 -0.81 11.35 -22.79
N ARG A 661 -0.62 12.59 -22.28
CA ARG A 661 -1.55 13.73 -22.46
C ARG A 661 -2.99 13.40 -22.05
N HIS A 662 -3.14 12.48 -21.13
CA HIS A 662 -4.43 12.14 -20.52
C HIS A 662 -4.92 13.25 -19.60
N ILE A 663 -3.99 13.93 -18.93
CA ILE A 663 -4.15 15.16 -18.18
C ILE A 663 -3.17 16.21 -18.72
N ARG A 664 -3.49 17.49 -18.53
CA ARG A 664 -2.69 18.63 -18.97
C ARG A 664 -2.48 19.58 -17.82
N ASP A 665 -1.48 20.44 -17.90
CA ASP A 665 -1.31 21.58 -16.97
C ASP A 665 -1.33 22.87 -17.80
N LEU A 666 -2.33 23.70 -17.56
CA LEU A 666 -2.60 24.89 -18.34
C LEU A 666 -2.34 26.14 -17.54
N GLN A 667 -1.56 27.07 -18.10
CA GLN A 667 -1.51 28.47 -17.68
C GLN A 667 -2.54 29.24 -18.48
N ILE A 668 -3.63 29.67 -17.83
CA ILE A 668 -4.77 30.37 -18.44
C ILE A 668 -4.69 31.81 -17.99
N VAL A 669 -4.51 32.73 -18.96
CA VAL A 669 -4.47 34.17 -18.76
C VAL A 669 -5.85 34.72 -18.99
N MET A 670 -6.33 35.51 -18.04
CA MET A 670 -7.64 36.16 -18.10
C MET A 670 -7.47 37.67 -17.87
N ASP A 671 -8.16 38.49 -18.66
CA ASP A 671 -8.26 39.92 -18.43
C ASP A 671 -9.62 40.30 -17.85
N ARG A 672 -9.63 41.34 -17.00
CA ARG A 672 -10.87 41.98 -16.56
C ARG A 672 -11.09 43.23 -17.42
N PRO A 673 -12.08 43.24 -18.34
CA PRO A 673 -12.33 44.38 -19.20
C PRO A 673 -12.69 45.64 -18.42
N LYS A 674 -12.24 46.81 -18.92
CA LYS A 674 -12.49 48.09 -18.23
C LYS A 674 -13.96 48.54 -18.30
N TYR A 675 -14.69 48.10 -19.31
CA TYR A 675 -15.99 48.67 -19.69
C TYR A 675 -17.15 47.65 -19.78
N ILE A 676 -16.95 46.41 -19.31
CA ILE A 676 -18.05 45.44 -19.26
C ILE A 676 -18.58 45.35 -17.84
N SER A 677 -19.88 45.67 -17.68
CA SER A 677 -20.61 45.38 -16.44
C SER A 677 -21.39 44.07 -16.60
N LYS A 678 -21.51 43.27 -15.53
CA LYS A 678 -22.49 42.18 -15.47
C LYS A 678 -23.89 42.76 -15.70
N LYS A 679 -24.64 42.21 -16.63
CA LYS A 679 -26.08 42.44 -16.73
C LYS A 679 -26.81 41.75 -15.61
#